data_174bcdde770a810e48de87e4f0f087a3
#
_entry.id   174bcdde770a810e48de87e4f0f087a3
#
_cell.length_a   1.000
_cell.length_b   1.000
_cell.length_c   1.000
_cell.angle_alpha   90.00
_cell.angle_beta   90.00
_cell.angle_gamma   90.00
#
_symmetry.space_group_name_H-M   'P 1'
#
loop_
_entity.id
_entity.type
_entity.pdbx_description
1 polymer ?
#
loop_
_entity_poly.entity_id
_entity_poly.type
_entity_poly.pdbx_seq_one_letter_code
_entity_poly.pdbx_strand_id
1 'polypeptide(L)'
;MNKFEIYTGRKLSKEKYLATWELDNETFQEKDKLTKKLALDWFKFSNKSAIVLWNNEKDELVGYIFPFLLNHNFACDYIISNSNYKEAIKEESFAVPEQNSEADIYIFSTVVNKKYRNKKLETKDKSSKFYNKSAFKILNEALVDWICAIKGKGVSINYVFGEKVSNDGEKYLKSLGMQPCFSLVDDCKYAKLFSPSMFNRCSNVDKLYELYSDEKLRKPFDANILSNHDYLSIKDNVLHYKDINLMDLVDKYQSPLEVAYTPMITERITYLKNLFQKKIEKYNYPKKYNYAYATKANYYSEVVLTALNDVDMLETSSAYDIEIIYKLACEGYLKKGYTVLCNGFKNEKYVTTLKKLLQKGLNVIPIIENEREFELLSQIKEFKFNVGLRYNSDFESRLIKNSFSREEEFDNRFGFDKEMCFKMAERISQFKNMTLKVFHFHFGGTITDISNYIKGFSNILDCYCQLKKKYSTLEYFDFGGGFPIKYSLTYSFDYDLLVDEMIRCTAETCKKHKVDCPQLIGEHGRFTAGDHSFYIYKIDFTKQYGNKNWYIINGSLMNMAPDIWGVAQDFTILPVNLYENPCIPVCLGGETCDPDDRYFLNESNVKLFMPTIKEGQTLYVAIFSIGAYQEIISGIGGLHHCLIPEGNELIIYEKNGKLNYYQTAEVTNSEKIYNLLDYDKKKYMNNFYKK
;
A
#
# COMPACT_ATOMS: atom_id res chain seq x y z
N MET A 1 15.60 -46.50 6.82
CA MET A 1 15.31 -45.33 5.99
C MET A 1 14.33 -44.46 6.73
N ASN A 2 14.58 -43.14 6.76
CA ASN A 2 13.60 -42.22 7.33
C ASN A 2 12.34 -42.21 6.47
N LYS A 3 11.16 -42.20 7.09
CA LYS A 3 9.86 -42.18 6.39
C LYS A 3 9.75 -41.02 5.42
N PHE A 4 10.19 -39.84 5.84
CA PHE A 4 10.23 -38.63 5.00
C PHE A 4 11.67 -38.16 4.81
N GLU A 5 11.98 -37.65 3.63
CA GLU A 5 13.31 -37.14 3.30
C GLU A 5 13.20 -35.91 2.35
N ILE A 6 14.15 -34.99 2.47
CA ILE A 6 14.32 -33.87 1.56
C ILE A 6 15.44 -34.19 0.58
N TYR A 7 15.11 -34.14 -0.69
CA TYR A 7 16.04 -34.30 -1.79
C TYR A 7 16.32 -32.95 -2.45
N THR A 8 17.59 -32.61 -2.60
CA THR A 8 18.05 -31.36 -3.24
C THR A 8 19.45 -31.59 -3.81
N GLY A 9 19.82 -30.76 -4.80
CA GLY A 9 21.12 -30.83 -5.44
C GLY A 9 21.44 -32.21 -6.03
N ARG A 10 22.65 -32.70 -5.76
CA ARG A 10 23.12 -34.02 -6.27
C ARG A 10 22.32 -35.23 -5.77
N LYS A 11 21.55 -35.08 -4.68
CA LYS A 11 20.69 -36.13 -4.13
C LYS A 11 19.33 -36.23 -4.85
N LEU A 12 18.96 -35.25 -5.63
CA LEU A 12 17.71 -35.25 -6.37
C LEU A 12 17.88 -36.00 -7.69
N SER A 13 17.24 -37.18 -7.82
CA SER A 13 17.22 -37.91 -9.07
C SER A 13 16.31 -37.27 -10.10
N LYS A 14 16.58 -37.58 -11.38
CA LYS A 14 15.74 -37.11 -12.50
C LYS A 14 14.28 -37.59 -12.36
N GLU A 15 14.07 -38.81 -11.87
CA GLU A 15 12.72 -39.36 -11.66
C GLU A 15 11.95 -38.59 -10.60
N LYS A 16 12.57 -38.32 -9.43
CA LYS A 16 11.95 -37.53 -8.37
C LYS A 16 11.66 -36.08 -8.82
N TYR A 17 12.52 -35.51 -9.66
CA TYR A 17 12.27 -34.21 -10.27
C TYR A 17 11.10 -34.24 -11.24
N LEU A 18 10.99 -35.25 -12.10
CA LEU A 18 9.88 -35.42 -13.02
C LEU A 18 8.54 -35.61 -12.31
N ALA A 19 8.52 -36.25 -11.15
CA ALA A 19 7.32 -36.37 -10.32
C ALA A 19 6.78 -34.98 -9.88
N THR A 20 7.65 -33.97 -9.71
CA THR A 20 7.21 -32.61 -9.43
C THR A 20 6.54 -31.96 -10.64
N TRP A 21 7.06 -32.21 -11.85
CA TRP A 21 6.46 -31.75 -13.10
C TRP A 21 5.08 -32.40 -13.33
N GLU A 22 4.91 -33.68 -13.02
CA GLU A 22 3.61 -34.35 -13.08
C GLU A 22 2.61 -33.76 -12.13
N LEU A 23 3.02 -33.47 -10.88
CA LEU A 23 2.17 -32.79 -9.90
C LEU A 23 1.80 -31.34 -10.31
N ASP A 24 2.69 -30.62 -10.98
CA ASP A 24 2.41 -29.30 -11.58
C ASP A 24 1.30 -29.40 -12.65
N ASN A 25 1.43 -30.37 -13.54
CA ASN A 25 0.43 -30.58 -14.60
C ASN A 25 -0.95 -30.99 -14.08
N GLU A 26 -1.01 -31.64 -12.90
CA GLU A 26 -2.27 -31.94 -12.22
C GLU A 26 -2.84 -30.72 -11.46
N THR A 27 -2.00 -29.76 -11.11
CA THR A 27 -2.35 -28.68 -10.18
C THR A 27 -2.70 -27.38 -10.90
N PHE A 28 -1.98 -27.04 -11.97
CA PHE A 28 -2.09 -25.74 -12.65
C PHE A 28 -2.93 -25.81 -13.93
N GLN A 29 -3.40 -24.62 -14.37
CA GLN A 29 -4.14 -24.46 -15.63
C GLN A 29 -3.18 -24.65 -16.82
N GLU A 30 -3.74 -24.94 -18.01
CA GLU A 30 -2.95 -25.23 -19.22
C GLU A 30 -1.91 -24.14 -19.56
N LYS A 31 -2.30 -22.88 -19.44
CA LYS A 31 -1.42 -21.71 -19.67
C LYS A 31 -0.21 -21.64 -18.73
N ASP A 32 -0.32 -22.25 -17.56
CA ASP A 32 0.69 -22.17 -16.49
C ASP A 32 1.60 -23.42 -16.45
N LYS A 33 1.29 -24.41 -17.28
CA LYS A 33 2.06 -25.66 -17.33
C LYS A 33 3.39 -25.50 -18.07
N LEU A 34 4.40 -26.22 -17.59
CA LEU A 34 5.67 -26.37 -18.29
C LEU A 34 5.61 -27.51 -19.28
N THR A 35 6.23 -27.35 -20.44
CA THR A 35 6.49 -28.48 -21.32
C THR A 35 7.53 -29.41 -20.66
N LYS A 36 7.40 -30.72 -20.90
CA LYS A 36 8.38 -31.69 -20.36
C LYS A 36 9.82 -31.43 -20.81
N LYS A 37 9.97 -30.88 -22.04
CA LYS A 37 11.26 -30.48 -22.57
C LYS A 37 11.87 -29.36 -21.74
N LEU A 38 11.12 -28.29 -21.49
CA LEU A 38 11.59 -27.13 -20.70
C LEU A 38 11.90 -27.51 -19.26
N ALA A 39 11.05 -28.35 -18.63
CA ALA A 39 11.33 -28.88 -17.29
C ALA A 39 12.63 -29.67 -17.24
N LEU A 40 12.93 -30.52 -18.24
CA LEU A 40 14.17 -31.27 -18.32
C LEU A 40 15.40 -30.38 -18.59
N ASP A 41 15.26 -29.36 -19.37
CA ASP A 41 16.33 -28.38 -19.60
C ASP A 41 16.64 -27.63 -18.30
N TRP A 42 15.63 -27.19 -17.57
CA TRP A 42 15.82 -26.55 -16.26
C TRP A 42 16.42 -27.50 -15.22
N PHE A 43 16.12 -28.79 -15.24
CA PHE A 43 16.75 -29.75 -14.34
C PHE A 43 18.28 -29.75 -14.47
N LYS A 44 18.83 -29.48 -15.64
CA LYS A 44 20.30 -29.51 -15.86
C LYS A 44 21.01 -28.40 -15.07
N PHE A 45 20.41 -27.20 -14.97
CA PHE A 45 21.02 -26.04 -14.32
C PHE A 45 20.35 -25.63 -13.00
N SER A 46 19.07 -25.99 -12.78
CA SER A 46 18.34 -25.65 -11.55
C SER A 46 18.25 -26.78 -10.51
N ASN A 47 18.76 -27.97 -10.78
CA ASN A 47 18.64 -29.11 -9.85
C ASN A 47 19.24 -28.83 -8.46
N LYS A 48 20.24 -27.95 -8.37
CA LYS A 48 20.87 -27.55 -7.10
C LYS A 48 19.94 -26.74 -6.22
N SER A 49 18.92 -26.09 -6.77
CA SER A 49 17.96 -25.27 -6.05
C SER A 49 16.63 -25.98 -5.78
N ALA A 50 16.29 -27.00 -6.55
CA ALA A 50 15.04 -27.72 -6.34
C ALA A 50 15.05 -28.45 -4.96
N ILE A 51 13.99 -28.25 -4.18
CA ILE A 51 13.79 -28.81 -2.84
C ILE A 51 12.55 -29.70 -2.89
N VAL A 52 12.72 -31.01 -2.77
CA VAL A 52 11.67 -32.02 -2.92
C VAL A 52 11.51 -32.80 -1.63
N LEU A 53 10.31 -32.81 -1.06
CA LEU A 53 9.94 -33.61 0.10
C LEU A 53 9.26 -34.87 -0.37
N TRP A 54 9.81 -36.04 0.05
CA TRP A 54 9.41 -37.35 -0.40
C TRP A 54 9.05 -38.27 0.76
N ASN A 55 8.06 -39.12 0.56
CA ASN A 55 7.70 -40.21 1.46
C ASN A 55 8.33 -41.51 0.95
N ASN A 56 9.40 -41.94 1.60
CA ASN A 56 10.14 -43.12 1.20
C ASN A 56 9.40 -44.44 1.47
N GLU A 57 8.46 -44.49 2.42
CA GLU A 57 7.66 -45.69 2.70
C GLU A 57 6.65 -45.98 1.61
N LYS A 58 6.10 -44.93 1.02
CA LYS A 58 5.06 -44.99 -0.03
C LYS A 58 5.60 -44.76 -1.43
N ASP A 59 6.87 -44.41 -1.53
CA ASP A 59 7.55 -43.98 -2.73
C ASP A 59 6.77 -42.89 -3.50
N GLU A 60 6.30 -41.85 -2.79
CA GLU A 60 5.48 -40.80 -3.39
C GLU A 60 5.93 -39.38 -3.01
N LEU A 61 5.67 -38.44 -3.91
CA LEU A 61 5.92 -37.01 -3.73
C LEU A 61 4.95 -36.40 -2.71
N VAL A 62 5.50 -35.77 -1.65
CA VAL A 62 4.75 -35.06 -0.63
C VAL A 62 4.54 -33.58 -1.04
N GLY A 63 5.57 -32.96 -1.60
CA GLY A 63 5.55 -31.60 -2.07
C GLY A 63 6.95 -31.09 -2.43
N TYR A 64 7.03 -29.91 -2.98
CA TYR A 64 8.29 -29.30 -3.39
C TYR A 64 8.22 -27.77 -3.37
N ILE A 65 9.41 -27.18 -3.40
CA ILE A 65 9.64 -25.75 -3.63
C ILE A 65 10.77 -25.59 -4.66
N PHE A 66 10.58 -24.73 -5.66
CA PHE A 66 11.60 -24.40 -6.66
C PHE A 66 12.04 -22.95 -6.51
N PRO A 67 13.05 -22.68 -5.66
CA PRO A 67 13.71 -21.40 -5.62
C PRO A 67 14.79 -21.37 -6.70
N PHE A 68 14.78 -20.40 -7.59
CA PHE A 68 15.87 -20.16 -8.52
C PHE A 68 16.76 -19.04 -7.98
N LEU A 69 18.06 -19.26 -8.02
CA LEU A 69 19.04 -18.22 -7.74
C LEU A 69 19.38 -17.55 -9.07
N LEU A 70 18.88 -16.35 -9.30
CA LEU A 70 19.05 -15.63 -10.56
C LEU A 70 20.10 -14.55 -10.45
N ASN A 71 20.77 -14.28 -11.58
CA ASN A 71 21.65 -13.14 -11.71
C ASN A 71 20.89 -11.84 -11.45
N HIS A 72 21.44 -10.92 -10.66
CA HIS A 72 20.77 -9.71 -10.21
C HIS A 72 20.26 -8.85 -11.38
N ASN A 73 21.07 -8.60 -12.38
CA ASN A 73 20.67 -7.80 -13.54
C ASN A 73 19.49 -8.44 -14.29
N PHE A 74 19.58 -9.76 -14.53
CA PHE A 74 18.48 -10.50 -15.16
C PHE A 74 17.20 -10.46 -14.31
N ALA A 75 17.32 -10.62 -12.99
CA ALA A 75 16.18 -10.60 -12.08
C ALA A 75 15.49 -9.23 -12.07
N CYS A 76 16.25 -8.14 -12.04
CA CYS A 76 15.70 -6.78 -12.11
C CYS A 76 14.93 -6.56 -13.41
N ASP A 77 15.49 -6.91 -14.55
CA ASP A 77 14.83 -6.80 -15.85
C ASP A 77 13.57 -7.68 -15.92
N TYR A 78 13.63 -8.87 -15.32
CA TYR A 78 12.50 -9.79 -15.29
C TYR A 78 11.35 -9.30 -14.40
N ILE A 79 11.64 -8.71 -13.23
CA ILE A 79 10.63 -8.18 -12.30
C ILE A 79 9.83 -7.05 -12.94
N ILE A 80 10.50 -6.16 -13.70
CA ILE A 80 9.87 -4.98 -14.32
C ILE A 80 9.32 -5.25 -15.73
N SER A 81 9.61 -6.40 -16.32
CA SER A 81 9.19 -6.72 -17.69
C SER A 81 7.74 -7.19 -17.78
N ASN A 82 7.12 -6.87 -18.91
CA ASN A 82 5.71 -7.15 -19.20
C ASN A 82 5.48 -8.55 -19.78
N SER A 83 6.46 -9.43 -19.72
CA SER A 83 6.46 -10.63 -20.49
C SER A 83 6.33 -11.91 -19.67
N ASN A 84 5.59 -12.86 -20.19
CA ASN A 84 5.38 -14.21 -19.65
C ASN A 84 6.58 -15.07 -20.07
N TYR A 85 7.65 -15.18 -19.23
CA TYR A 85 8.99 -15.60 -19.65
C TYR A 85 9.50 -16.89 -19.05
N LYS A 86 8.66 -17.86 -18.91
CA LYS A 86 9.20 -19.22 -18.65
C LYS A 86 10.28 -19.58 -19.66
N GLU A 87 10.14 -19.12 -20.91
CA GLU A 87 11.11 -19.36 -22.00
C GLU A 87 12.33 -18.43 -21.99
N ALA A 88 12.28 -17.31 -21.27
CA ALA A 88 13.41 -16.38 -21.16
C ALA A 88 14.46 -16.83 -20.12
N ILE A 89 14.07 -17.69 -19.16
CA ILE A 89 14.98 -18.22 -18.16
C ILE A 89 15.86 -19.32 -18.79
N LYS A 90 17.13 -18.98 -19.03
CA LYS A 90 18.14 -19.85 -19.61
C LYS A 90 19.27 -20.09 -18.59
N GLU A 91 20.24 -20.90 -18.97
CA GLU A 91 21.39 -21.22 -18.10
C GLU A 91 22.14 -19.95 -17.63
N GLU A 92 22.36 -18.99 -18.50
CA GLU A 92 23.00 -17.72 -18.19
C GLU A 92 22.21 -16.80 -17.26
N SER A 93 20.92 -17.07 -17.06
CA SER A 93 20.06 -16.34 -16.12
C SER A 93 20.34 -16.70 -14.66
N PHE A 94 20.97 -17.86 -14.42
CA PHE A 94 21.23 -18.36 -13.07
C PHE A 94 22.53 -17.78 -12.52
N ALA A 95 22.51 -17.36 -11.26
CA ALA A 95 23.72 -17.00 -10.54
C ALA A 95 24.44 -18.24 -10.04
N VAL A 96 25.76 -18.25 -10.21
CA VAL A 96 26.66 -19.28 -9.70
C VAL A 96 27.35 -18.72 -8.46
N PRO A 97 27.11 -19.25 -7.25
CA PRO A 97 27.63 -18.68 -6.01
C PRO A 97 29.15 -18.50 -5.96
N GLU A 98 29.90 -19.29 -6.70
CA GLU A 98 31.36 -19.20 -6.79
C GLU A 98 31.83 -18.08 -7.73
N GLN A 99 30.96 -17.51 -8.56
CA GLN A 99 31.25 -16.50 -9.58
C GLN A 99 30.53 -15.16 -9.33
N ASN A 100 29.39 -15.20 -8.66
CA ASN A 100 28.52 -14.05 -8.41
C ASN A 100 28.57 -13.67 -6.94
N SER A 101 28.87 -12.39 -6.65
CA SER A 101 28.78 -11.83 -5.30
C SER A 101 27.34 -11.43 -4.93
N GLU A 102 26.47 -11.26 -5.92
CA GLU A 102 25.07 -10.84 -5.77
C GLU A 102 24.13 -11.71 -6.58
N ALA A 103 22.93 -11.93 -6.04
CA ALA A 103 21.91 -12.71 -6.70
C ALA A 103 20.51 -12.37 -6.12
N ASP A 104 19.47 -12.83 -6.82
CA ASP A 104 18.09 -12.74 -6.38
C ASP A 104 17.43 -14.11 -6.36
N ILE A 105 16.44 -14.29 -5.49
CA ILE A 105 15.69 -15.53 -5.37
C ILE A 105 14.34 -15.38 -6.07
N TYR A 106 14.12 -16.18 -7.09
CA TYR A 106 12.82 -16.33 -7.72
C TYR A 106 12.15 -17.62 -7.21
N ILE A 107 11.05 -17.47 -6.48
CA ILE A 107 10.22 -18.62 -6.06
C ILE A 107 9.29 -18.96 -7.21
N PHE A 108 9.75 -19.88 -8.06
CA PHE A 108 9.06 -20.26 -9.28
C PHE A 108 7.79 -21.07 -9.01
N SER A 109 7.87 -22.10 -8.17
CA SER A 109 6.73 -22.96 -7.86
C SER A 109 6.84 -23.53 -6.45
N THR A 110 5.69 -23.64 -5.78
CA THR A 110 5.56 -24.29 -4.47
C THR A 110 4.27 -25.07 -4.43
N VAL A 111 4.37 -26.38 -4.36
CA VAL A 111 3.20 -27.25 -4.35
C VAL A 111 3.30 -28.31 -3.25
N VAL A 112 2.19 -28.53 -2.54
CA VAL A 112 1.99 -29.66 -1.63
C VAL A 112 0.91 -30.58 -2.22
N ASN A 113 1.21 -31.85 -2.35
CA ASN A 113 0.28 -32.88 -2.84
C ASN A 113 -1.01 -32.86 -2.00
N LYS A 114 -2.16 -32.89 -2.63
CA LYS A 114 -3.50 -32.82 -1.99
C LYS A 114 -3.66 -33.80 -0.83
N LYS A 115 -3.04 -34.99 -0.90
CA LYS A 115 -3.05 -36.00 0.18
C LYS A 115 -2.44 -35.50 1.49
N TYR A 116 -1.51 -34.52 1.43
CA TYR A 116 -0.72 -34.02 2.55
C TYR A 116 -1.06 -32.56 2.93
N ARG A 117 -1.96 -31.89 2.18
CA ARG A 117 -2.39 -30.53 2.50
C ARG A 117 -3.12 -30.49 3.85
N ASN A 118 -2.83 -29.47 4.64
CA ASN A 118 -3.44 -29.22 5.95
C ASN A 118 -3.30 -30.37 6.96
N LYS A 119 -2.36 -31.27 6.74
CA LYS A 119 -2.05 -32.40 7.64
C LYS A 119 -0.65 -32.26 8.22
N LYS A 120 -0.49 -32.71 9.47
CA LYS A 120 0.83 -32.87 10.06
C LYS A 120 1.39 -34.22 9.64
N LEU A 121 2.69 -34.25 9.36
CA LEU A 121 3.36 -35.51 8.98
C LEU A 121 3.56 -36.38 10.22
N GLU A 122 3.13 -37.62 10.12
CA GLU A 122 3.25 -38.59 11.19
C GLU A 122 4.53 -39.41 11.00
N THR A 123 5.44 -39.34 11.97
CA THR A 123 6.64 -40.18 12.06
C THR A 123 6.63 -40.87 13.42
N LYS A 124 7.20 -42.10 13.48
CA LYS A 124 7.34 -42.81 14.76
C LYS A 124 8.39 -42.17 15.67
N ASP A 125 9.40 -41.56 15.07
CA ASP A 125 10.47 -40.86 15.77
C ASP A 125 10.06 -39.44 16.13
N LYS A 126 9.84 -39.18 17.41
CA LYS A 126 9.48 -37.85 17.95
C LYS A 126 10.63 -36.84 17.89
N SER A 127 11.87 -37.30 17.76
CA SER A 127 13.07 -36.45 17.60
C SER A 127 13.27 -36.01 16.14
N SER A 128 12.54 -36.58 15.19
CA SER A 128 12.62 -36.24 13.78
C SER A 128 12.21 -34.82 13.50
N LYS A 129 12.98 -34.11 12.66
CA LYS A 129 12.64 -32.76 12.18
C LYS A 129 11.29 -32.69 11.46
N PHE A 130 10.71 -33.82 11.08
CA PHE A 130 9.41 -33.93 10.41
C PHE A 130 8.25 -34.15 11.39
N TYR A 131 8.54 -34.48 12.65
CA TYR A 131 7.51 -34.83 13.63
C TYR A 131 6.54 -33.70 13.88
N ASN A 132 5.25 -33.95 13.72
CA ASN A 132 4.15 -33.04 14.00
C ASN A 132 4.19 -31.67 13.22
N LYS A 133 4.91 -31.62 12.11
CA LYS A 133 4.99 -30.46 11.22
C LYS A 133 4.18 -30.70 9.93
N SER A 134 3.64 -29.62 9.35
CA SER A 134 3.04 -29.69 8.01
C SER A 134 4.12 -29.79 6.93
N ALA A 135 3.79 -30.40 5.79
CA ALA A 135 4.69 -30.46 4.63
C ALA A 135 5.18 -29.06 4.20
N PHE A 136 4.28 -28.08 4.21
CA PHE A 136 4.59 -26.69 3.87
C PHE A 136 5.64 -26.08 4.82
N LYS A 137 5.49 -26.29 6.14
CA LYS A 137 6.47 -25.80 7.12
C LYS A 137 7.85 -26.41 6.89
N ILE A 138 7.91 -27.72 6.61
CA ILE A 138 9.18 -28.44 6.35
C ILE A 138 9.86 -27.91 5.10
N LEU A 139 9.10 -27.66 4.03
CA LEU A 139 9.63 -27.11 2.78
C LEU A 139 10.22 -25.71 2.99
N ASN A 140 9.55 -24.85 3.77
CA ASN A 140 10.08 -23.52 4.10
C ASN A 140 11.34 -23.58 4.97
N GLU A 141 11.40 -24.48 5.95
CA GLU A 141 12.62 -24.71 6.74
C GLU A 141 13.79 -25.18 5.86
N ALA A 142 13.51 -26.04 4.87
CA ALA A 142 14.52 -26.47 3.89
C ALA A 142 14.94 -25.34 2.94
N LEU A 143 14.04 -24.43 2.60
CA LEU A 143 14.37 -23.23 1.84
C LEU A 143 15.30 -22.31 2.64
N VAL A 144 15.06 -22.13 3.94
CA VAL A 144 15.96 -21.36 4.82
C VAL A 144 17.35 -22.03 4.88
N ASP A 145 17.43 -23.35 5.03
CA ASP A 145 18.71 -24.06 5.02
C ASP A 145 19.47 -23.89 3.69
N TRP A 146 18.75 -23.90 2.57
CA TRP A 146 19.32 -23.63 1.24
C TRP A 146 19.83 -22.19 1.10
N ILE A 147 19.08 -21.18 1.57
CA ILE A 147 19.50 -19.79 1.59
C ILE A 147 20.75 -19.61 2.47
N CYS A 148 20.79 -20.21 3.65
CA CYS A 148 21.96 -20.19 4.53
C CYS A 148 23.22 -20.76 3.83
N ALA A 149 23.06 -21.85 3.08
CA ALA A 149 24.18 -22.43 2.33
C ALA A 149 24.71 -21.51 1.22
N ILE A 150 23.86 -20.74 0.58
CA ILE A 150 24.24 -19.74 -0.44
C ILE A 150 24.95 -18.55 0.22
N LYS A 151 24.36 -17.99 1.27
CA LYS A 151 24.97 -16.88 2.01
C LYS A 151 26.32 -17.26 2.63
N GLY A 152 26.47 -18.47 3.14
CA GLY A 152 27.74 -18.99 3.63
C GLY A 152 28.86 -19.05 2.58
N LYS A 153 28.53 -18.95 1.30
CA LYS A 153 29.48 -18.79 0.20
C LYS A 153 29.78 -17.32 -0.16
N GLY A 154 29.27 -16.36 0.63
CA GLY A 154 29.54 -14.93 0.44
C GLY A 154 28.61 -14.23 -0.57
N VAL A 155 27.53 -14.88 -1.02
CA VAL A 155 26.57 -14.29 -1.95
C VAL A 155 25.60 -13.38 -1.20
N SER A 156 25.48 -12.12 -1.64
CA SER A 156 24.43 -11.20 -1.23
C SER A 156 23.15 -11.52 -1.98
N ILE A 157 22.04 -11.61 -1.25
CA ILE A 157 20.71 -11.77 -1.85
C ILE A 157 20.00 -10.43 -1.71
N ASN A 158 19.59 -9.84 -2.84
CA ASN A 158 18.99 -8.50 -2.86
C ASN A 158 17.46 -8.60 -2.82
N TYR A 159 16.84 -9.36 -3.73
CA TYR A 159 15.39 -9.51 -3.79
C TYR A 159 14.95 -10.97 -3.67
N VAL A 160 13.73 -11.14 -3.15
CA VAL A 160 12.94 -12.36 -3.33
C VAL A 160 11.67 -12.00 -4.06
N PHE A 161 11.34 -12.72 -5.11
CA PHE A 161 10.16 -12.46 -5.90
C PHE A 161 9.49 -13.75 -6.38
N GLY A 162 8.26 -13.63 -6.86
CA GLY A 162 7.47 -14.74 -7.38
C GLY A 162 6.28 -14.25 -8.18
N GLU A 163 5.63 -15.14 -8.93
CA GLU A 163 4.45 -14.87 -9.73
C GLU A 163 3.19 -15.47 -9.11
N LYS A 164 2.07 -14.74 -9.22
CA LYS A 164 0.76 -15.25 -8.84
C LYS A 164 0.23 -16.14 -9.96
N VAL A 165 0.28 -17.44 -9.74
CA VAL A 165 -0.33 -18.45 -10.63
C VAL A 165 -1.64 -18.99 -10.03
N SER A 166 -1.84 -18.82 -8.71
CA SER A 166 -3.04 -19.28 -8.00
C SER A 166 -3.28 -18.43 -6.76
N ASN A 167 -4.52 -18.45 -6.24
CA ASN A 167 -4.86 -17.79 -4.98
C ASN A 167 -4.03 -18.28 -3.78
N ASP A 168 -3.71 -19.57 -3.73
CA ASP A 168 -2.87 -20.14 -2.66
C ASP A 168 -1.41 -19.72 -2.83
N GLY A 169 -0.91 -19.61 -4.06
CA GLY A 169 0.40 -19.06 -4.37
C GLY A 169 0.51 -17.60 -3.94
N GLU A 170 -0.49 -16.79 -4.25
CA GLU A 170 -0.53 -15.39 -3.81
C GLU A 170 -0.51 -15.25 -2.28
N LYS A 171 -1.33 -16.02 -1.56
CA LYS A 171 -1.30 -16.06 -0.09
C LYS A 171 0.09 -16.44 0.44
N TYR A 172 0.78 -17.34 -0.23
CA TYR A 172 2.13 -17.71 0.14
C TYR A 172 3.10 -16.54 -0.03
N LEU A 173 3.13 -15.89 -1.20
CA LEU A 173 3.99 -14.73 -1.46
C LEU A 173 3.72 -13.59 -0.48
N LYS A 174 2.45 -13.29 -0.24
CA LYS A 174 2.03 -12.32 0.80
C LYS A 174 2.47 -12.72 2.21
N SER A 175 2.46 -14.02 2.54
CA SER A 175 2.92 -14.50 3.84
C SER A 175 4.42 -14.33 4.08
N LEU A 176 5.20 -14.17 3.01
CA LEU A 176 6.60 -13.78 3.04
C LEU A 176 6.78 -12.24 3.09
N GLY A 177 5.68 -11.50 3.11
CA GLY A 177 5.68 -10.04 3.14
C GLY A 177 5.98 -9.40 1.78
N MET A 178 5.86 -10.14 0.69
CA MET A 178 6.05 -9.60 -0.66
C MET A 178 4.86 -8.73 -1.07
N GLN A 179 5.14 -7.68 -1.82
CA GLN A 179 4.16 -6.75 -2.35
C GLN A 179 4.03 -6.93 -3.87
N PRO A 180 2.84 -6.64 -4.45
CA PRO A 180 2.70 -6.63 -5.90
C PRO A 180 3.65 -5.58 -6.49
N CYS A 181 4.50 -6.01 -7.41
CA CYS A 181 5.45 -5.12 -8.08
C CYS A 181 5.11 -4.92 -9.55
N PHE A 182 4.32 -5.82 -10.12
CA PHE A 182 3.88 -5.74 -11.51
C PHE A 182 2.55 -6.49 -11.67
N SER A 183 1.56 -5.87 -12.30
CA SER A 183 0.23 -6.44 -12.54
C SER A 183 -0.12 -6.40 -14.01
N LEU A 184 -0.02 -7.54 -14.68
CA LEU A 184 -0.80 -7.82 -15.90
C LEU A 184 -2.19 -8.34 -15.51
N VAL A 185 -3.14 -8.25 -16.42
CA VAL A 185 -4.55 -8.61 -16.20
C VAL A 185 -4.73 -10.03 -15.61
N ASP A 186 -3.79 -10.93 -15.86
CA ASP A 186 -3.83 -12.32 -15.36
C ASP A 186 -2.58 -12.76 -14.57
N ASP A 187 -1.48 -12.02 -14.59
CA ASP A 187 -0.22 -12.40 -13.96
C ASP A 187 0.34 -11.26 -13.12
N CYS A 188 0.28 -11.38 -11.80
CA CYS A 188 0.83 -10.40 -10.87
C CYS A 188 2.16 -10.92 -10.30
N LYS A 189 3.22 -10.13 -10.45
CA LYS A 189 4.51 -10.39 -9.80
C LYS A 189 4.55 -9.77 -8.42
N TYR A 190 5.15 -10.47 -7.49
CA TYR A 190 5.36 -10.06 -6.10
C TYR A 190 6.85 -10.03 -5.82
N ALA A 191 7.34 -8.97 -5.21
CA ALA A 191 8.73 -8.86 -4.81
C ALA A 191 8.89 -8.21 -3.43
N LYS A 192 10.03 -8.47 -2.80
CA LYS A 192 10.48 -7.80 -1.59
C LYS A 192 11.99 -7.84 -1.52
N LEU A 193 12.61 -6.80 -0.93
CA LEU A 193 14.00 -6.85 -0.49
C LEU A 193 14.21 -8.02 0.46
N PHE A 194 15.26 -8.80 0.22
CA PHE A 194 15.54 -9.97 1.02
C PHE A 194 15.83 -9.58 2.47
N SER A 195 15.16 -10.24 3.37
CA SER A 195 15.37 -10.10 4.81
C SER A 195 15.13 -11.46 5.50
N PRO A 196 15.94 -11.85 6.50
CA PRO A 196 15.66 -13.03 7.31
C PRO A 196 14.26 -13.05 7.92
N SER A 197 13.67 -11.90 8.19
CA SER A 197 12.31 -11.75 8.73
C SER A 197 11.22 -12.37 7.87
N MET A 198 11.45 -12.53 6.56
CA MET A 198 10.53 -13.22 5.65
C MET A 198 10.25 -14.67 6.09
N PHE A 199 11.15 -15.25 6.87
CA PHE A 199 11.14 -16.65 7.31
C PHE A 199 10.96 -16.81 8.81
N ASN A 200 10.46 -15.79 9.54
CA ASN A 200 10.30 -15.84 11.01
C ASN A 200 9.43 -16.99 11.52
N ARG A 201 8.55 -17.55 10.66
CA ARG A 201 7.75 -18.74 11.01
C ARG A 201 8.53 -20.06 10.93
N CYS A 202 9.76 -20.05 10.42
CA CYS A 202 10.64 -21.22 10.33
C CYS A 202 11.46 -21.36 11.62
N SER A 203 11.54 -22.57 12.15
CA SER A 203 12.28 -22.83 13.42
C SER A 203 13.80 -22.68 13.31
N ASN A 204 14.34 -22.64 12.09
CA ASN A 204 15.77 -22.52 11.79
C ASN A 204 16.18 -21.13 11.27
N VAL A 205 15.30 -20.14 11.37
CA VAL A 205 15.58 -18.78 10.89
C VAL A 205 16.75 -18.11 11.63
N ASP A 206 17.03 -18.51 12.87
CA ASP A 206 18.13 -17.94 13.66
C ASP A 206 19.49 -18.10 12.98
N LYS A 207 19.73 -19.22 12.28
CA LYS A 207 20.93 -19.43 11.47
C LYS A 207 21.08 -18.35 10.37
N LEU A 208 19.98 -17.95 9.79
CA LEU A 208 19.97 -16.91 8.77
C LEU A 208 20.25 -15.52 9.37
N TYR A 209 19.74 -15.27 10.57
CA TYR A 209 20.09 -14.07 11.32
C TYR A 209 21.56 -14.03 11.75
N GLU A 210 22.14 -15.15 12.18
CA GLU A 210 23.56 -15.26 12.52
C GLU A 210 24.43 -14.89 11.31
N LEU A 211 24.15 -15.45 10.13
CA LEU A 211 24.86 -15.11 8.90
C LEU A 211 24.71 -13.64 8.48
N TYR A 212 23.60 -13.01 8.83
CA TYR A 212 23.41 -11.56 8.62
C TYR A 212 24.06 -10.70 9.69
N SER A 213 24.30 -11.24 10.87
CA SER A 213 25.00 -10.54 11.97
C SER A 213 26.52 -10.68 11.90
N ASP A 214 27.06 -11.60 11.11
CA ASP A 214 28.51 -11.76 10.93
C ASP A 214 29.09 -10.49 10.27
N GLU A 215 30.03 -9.83 10.98
CA GLU A 215 30.66 -8.59 10.49
C GLU A 215 31.33 -8.73 9.14
N LYS A 216 31.87 -9.91 8.82
CA LYS A 216 32.51 -10.19 7.53
C LYS A 216 31.51 -10.23 6.36
N LEU A 217 30.22 -10.45 6.64
CA LEU A 217 29.15 -10.53 5.65
C LEU A 217 28.25 -9.28 5.65
N ARG A 218 28.49 -8.31 6.56
CA ARG A 218 27.76 -7.07 6.62
C ARG A 218 28.24 -6.16 5.49
N LYS A 219 27.31 -5.70 4.66
CA LYS A 219 27.57 -4.75 3.60
C LYS A 219 26.92 -3.40 3.94
N PRO A 220 27.45 -2.30 3.39
CA PRO A 220 26.75 -1.02 3.36
C PRO A 220 25.38 -1.14 2.69
N PHE A 221 24.54 -0.15 2.87
CA PHE A 221 23.26 -0.06 2.17
C PHE A 221 23.51 0.06 0.65
N ASP A 222 22.79 -0.74 -0.14
CA ASP A 222 22.93 -0.69 -1.60
C ASP A 222 22.18 0.54 -2.16
N ALA A 223 22.93 1.58 -2.49
CA ALA A 223 22.38 2.81 -3.05
C ALA A 223 21.71 2.61 -4.43
N ASN A 224 22.05 1.55 -5.16
CA ASN A 224 21.47 1.26 -6.48
C ASN A 224 19.97 0.92 -6.40
N ILE A 225 19.48 0.52 -5.24
CA ILE A 225 18.06 0.32 -4.97
C ILE A 225 17.21 1.56 -5.32
N LEU A 226 17.79 2.75 -5.18
CA LEU A 226 17.14 4.03 -5.48
C LEU A 226 17.44 4.58 -6.88
N SER A 227 18.22 3.88 -7.70
CA SER A 227 18.68 4.38 -9.01
C SER A 227 17.55 4.79 -9.96
N ASN A 228 16.39 4.14 -9.84
CA ASN A 228 15.20 4.41 -10.65
C ASN A 228 14.01 4.91 -9.81
N HIS A 229 14.26 5.42 -8.60
CA HIS A 229 13.19 5.96 -7.78
C HIS A 229 12.80 7.38 -8.24
N ASP A 230 11.49 7.67 -8.27
CA ASP A 230 10.95 8.92 -8.84
C ASP A 230 11.42 10.19 -8.11
N TYR A 231 11.69 10.09 -6.81
CA TYR A 231 12.01 11.24 -5.95
C TYR A 231 13.03 10.97 -4.84
N LEU A 232 13.54 9.73 -4.67
CA LEU A 232 14.58 9.40 -3.69
C LEU A 232 15.88 9.07 -4.38
N SER A 233 16.99 9.59 -3.87
CA SER A 233 18.34 9.28 -4.35
C SER A 233 19.36 9.41 -3.22
N ILE A 234 20.52 8.75 -3.37
CA ILE A 234 21.64 8.88 -2.43
C ILE A 234 22.78 9.59 -3.18
N LYS A 235 23.22 10.73 -2.64
CA LYS A 235 24.35 11.51 -3.15
C LYS A 235 25.27 11.85 -1.97
N ASP A 236 26.56 11.67 -2.12
CA ASP A 236 27.56 11.99 -1.09
C ASP A 236 27.25 11.38 0.30
N ASN A 237 26.82 10.11 0.31
CA ASN A 237 26.42 9.38 1.53
C ASN A 237 25.23 9.97 2.30
N VAL A 238 24.40 10.77 1.63
CA VAL A 238 23.20 11.38 2.20
C VAL A 238 21.98 11.10 1.32
N LEU A 239 20.86 10.83 1.97
CA LEU A 239 19.57 10.67 1.29
C LEU A 239 19.03 12.03 0.83
N HIS A 240 18.56 12.05 -0.39
CA HIS A 240 17.93 13.21 -0.99
C HIS A 240 16.46 12.88 -1.35
N TYR A 241 15.60 13.84 -1.12
CA TYR A 241 14.23 13.86 -1.63
C TYR A 241 14.16 14.89 -2.77
N LYS A 242 13.97 14.43 -4.01
CA LYS A 242 14.24 15.26 -5.20
C LYS A 242 15.70 15.77 -5.14
N ASP A 243 15.89 17.08 -5.20
CA ASP A 243 17.20 17.72 -5.07
C ASP A 243 17.51 18.25 -3.66
N ILE A 244 16.68 17.90 -2.68
CA ILE A 244 16.80 18.37 -1.31
C ILE A 244 17.66 17.38 -0.52
N ASN A 245 18.78 17.84 0.00
CA ASN A 245 19.61 17.10 0.94
C ASN A 245 18.92 17.04 2.30
N LEU A 246 18.61 15.84 2.80
CA LEU A 246 17.85 15.70 4.05
C LEU A 246 18.67 16.03 5.30
N MET A 247 20.01 15.93 5.24
CA MET A 247 20.86 16.39 6.35
C MET A 247 20.86 17.90 6.52
N ASP A 248 20.84 18.66 5.41
CA ASP A 248 20.74 20.13 5.46
C ASP A 248 19.45 20.58 6.17
N LEU A 249 18.35 19.80 5.98
CA LEU A 249 17.10 20.07 6.70
C LEU A 249 17.25 19.81 8.19
N VAL A 250 17.84 18.69 8.56
CA VAL A 250 18.07 18.33 9.98
C VAL A 250 18.97 19.33 10.69
N ASP A 251 20.06 19.75 10.05
CA ASP A 251 21.01 20.71 10.61
C ASP A 251 20.34 22.06 10.89
N LYS A 252 19.43 22.48 10.02
CA LYS A 252 18.76 23.76 10.13
C LYS A 252 17.50 23.75 11.01
N TYR A 253 16.66 22.71 10.88
CA TYR A 253 15.33 22.69 11.48
C TYR A 253 15.21 21.70 12.65
N GLN A 254 16.25 20.90 12.91
CA GLN A 254 16.32 19.89 13.95
C GLN A 254 15.37 18.70 13.72
N SER A 255 15.53 17.64 14.51
CA SER A 255 14.71 16.43 14.52
C SER A 255 14.05 16.31 15.92
N PRO A 256 12.81 15.79 16.06
CA PRO A 256 11.94 15.24 15.00
C PRO A 256 11.44 16.32 14.02
N LEU A 257 11.39 15.98 12.73
CA LEU A 257 11.02 16.95 11.69
C LEU A 257 10.01 16.31 10.73
N GLU A 258 8.85 16.93 10.60
CA GLU A 258 7.91 16.67 9.53
C GLU A 258 8.17 17.62 8.37
N VAL A 259 8.20 17.07 7.17
CA VAL A 259 8.42 17.83 5.93
C VAL A 259 7.27 17.63 4.98
N ALA A 260 6.60 18.71 4.61
CA ALA A 260 5.57 18.75 3.58
C ALA A 260 6.13 19.38 2.30
N TYR A 261 6.40 18.59 1.28
CA TYR A 261 6.85 19.05 -0.04
C TYR A 261 5.66 19.20 -0.98
N THR A 262 5.07 20.39 -1.00
CA THR A 262 3.79 20.64 -1.71
C THR A 262 3.87 20.50 -3.24
N PRO A 263 5.01 20.72 -3.94
CA PRO A 263 5.06 20.48 -5.38
C PRO A 263 4.70 19.04 -5.79
N MET A 264 4.90 18.04 -4.94
CA MET A 264 4.49 16.66 -5.20
C MET A 264 2.98 16.54 -5.43
N ILE A 265 2.17 17.35 -4.76
CA ILE A 265 0.71 17.38 -4.90
C ILE A 265 0.34 17.75 -6.34
N THR A 266 0.89 18.86 -6.85
CA THR A 266 0.70 19.30 -8.24
C THR A 266 1.21 18.26 -9.24
N GLU A 267 2.38 17.66 -9.00
CA GLU A 267 2.93 16.60 -9.85
C GLU A 267 1.97 15.40 -9.95
N ARG A 268 1.43 14.93 -8.81
CA ARG A 268 0.49 13.80 -8.76
C ARG A 268 -0.83 14.09 -9.48
N ILE A 269 -1.41 15.26 -9.24
CA ILE A 269 -2.65 15.68 -9.91
C ILE A 269 -2.42 15.76 -11.43
N THR A 270 -1.38 16.45 -11.85
CA THR A 270 -1.03 16.64 -13.25
C THR A 270 -0.78 15.31 -13.96
N TYR A 271 0.00 14.42 -13.33
CA TYR A 271 0.26 13.07 -13.87
C TYR A 271 -1.03 12.32 -14.18
N LEU A 272 -1.94 12.24 -13.23
CA LEU A 272 -3.16 11.44 -13.38
C LEU A 272 -4.16 12.09 -14.34
N LYS A 273 -4.29 13.42 -14.32
CA LYS A 273 -5.12 14.16 -15.31
C LYS A 273 -4.62 13.92 -16.73
N ASN A 274 -3.31 14.00 -16.96
CA ASN A 274 -2.71 13.75 -18.28
C ASN A 274 -2.90 12.30 -18.73
N LEU A 275 -2.81 11.34 -17.79
CA LEU A 275 -3.02 9.94 -18.09
C LEU A 275 -4.46 9.67 -18.53
N PHE A 276 -5.46 10.19 -17.81
CA PHE A 276 -6.86 10.10 -18.22
C PHE A 276 -7.10 10.78 -19.57
N GLN A 277 -6.56 11.97 -19.78
CA GLN A 277 -6.70 12.70 -21.05
C GLN A 277 -6.14 11.90 -22.22
N LYS A 278 -4.94 11.32 -22.09
CA LYS A 278 -4.34 10.44 -23.12
C LYS A 278 -5.23 9.27 -23.48
N LYS A 279 -5.91 8.63 -22.50
CA LYS A 279 -6.79 7.49 -22.76
C LYS A 279 -8.15 7.94 -23.34
N ILE A 280 -8.68 9.08 -22.90
CA ILE A 280 -9.86 9.73 -23.50
C ILE A 280 -9.62 9.95 -25.00
N GLU A 281 -8.48 10.50 -25.38
CA GLU A 281 -8.10 10.71 -26.78
C GLU A 281 -7.94 9.36 -27.54
N LYS A 282 -7.25 8.39 -26.95
CA LYS A 282 -7.04 7.05 -27.54
C LYS A 282 -8.36 6.37 -27.95
N TYR A 283 -9.37 6.47 -27.10
CA TYR A 283 -10.67 5.82 -27.34
C TYR A 283 -11.74 6.75 -27.95
N ASN A 284 -11.38 7.99 -28.31
CA ASN A 284 -12.33 9.02 -28.73
C ASN A 284 -13.51 9.13 -27.74
N TYR A 285 -13.22 9.06 -26.45
CA TYR A 285 -14.23 9.12 -25.40
C TYR A 285 -14.89 10.50 -25.38
N PRO A 286 -16.23 10.61 -25.47
CA PRO A 286 -16.89 11.89 -25.76
C PRO A 286 -17.04 12.82 -24.56
N LYS A 287 -16.56 12.47 -23.40
CA LYS A 287 -16.70 13.21 -22.14
C LYS A 287 -15.36 13.37 -21.45
N LYS A 288 -15.29 14.32 -20.51
CA LYS A 288 -14.07 14.58 -19.74
C LYS A 288 -13.99 13.73 -18.47
N TYR A 289 -12.80 13.66 -17.93
CA TYR A 289 -12.50 13.25 -16.57
C TYR A 289 -12.43 14.47 -15.67
N ASN A 290 -12.93 14.37 -14.43
CA ASN A 290 -12.88 15.41 -13.42
C ASN A 290 -12.12 14.84 -12.20
N TYR A 291 -11.10 15.56 -11.79
CA TYR A 291 -10.31 15.23 -10.61
C TYR A 291 -10.92 15.90 -9.38
N ALA A 292 -11.35 15.12 -8.39
CA ALA A 292 -11.77 15.63 -7.09
C ALA A 292 -10.70 15.34 -6.03
N TYR A 293 -10.32 16.35 -5.23
CA TYR A 293 -9.48 16.11 -4.06
C TYR A 293 -10.36 15.79 -2.84
N ALA A 294 -10.10 14.63 -2.22
CA ALA A 294 -10.80 14.18 -1.01
C ALA A 294 -10.10 14.74 0.23
N THR A 295 -10.66 15.81 0.82
CA THR A 295 -10.05 16.55 1.93
C THR A 295 -9.79 15.72 3.18
N LYS A 296 -10.57 14.66 3.40
CA LYS A 296 -10.37 13.72 4.53
C LYS A 296 -9.01 13.03 4.56
N ALA A 297 -8.31 12.97 3.43
CA ALA A 297 -6.97 12.36 3.38
C ALA A 297 -5.93 13.25 4.05
N ASN A 298 -6.04 14.56 3.82
CA ASN A 298 -5.26 15.58 4.51
C ASN A 298 -5.95 16.94 4.31
N TYR A 299 -6.38 17.58 5.38
CA TYR A 299 -7.10 18.85 5.38
C TYR A 299 -6.26 20.06 5.83
N TYR A 300 -4.95 19.89 5.95
CA TYR A 300 -4.04 21.02 6.18
C TYR A 300 -4.10 22.04 5.05
N SER A 301 -3.94 23.31 5.40
CA SER A 301 -4.10 24.44 4.46
C SER A 301 -3.15 24.36 3.26
N GLU A 302 -1.89 23.99 3.48
CA GLU A 302 -0.86 23.85 2.43
C GLU A 302 -1.23 22.75 1.44
N VAL A 303 -1.91 21.70 1.87
CA VAL A 303 -2.35 20.60 1.01
C VAL A 303 -3.59 21.01 0.22
N VAL A 304 -4.63 21.50 0.92
CA VAL A 304 -5.91 21.86 0.29
C VAL A 304 -5.72 23.03 -0.69
N LEU A 305 -4.99 24.08 -0.30
CA LEU A 305 -4.79 25.26 -1.15
C LEU A 305 -3.87 24.95 -2.34
N THR A 306 -2.88 24.08 -2.17
CA THR A 306 -2.06 23.63 -3.31
C THR A 306 -2.91 22.80 -4.29
N ALA A 307 -3.65 21.81 -3.80
CA ALA A 307 -4.52 20.99 -4.62
C ALA A 307 -5.57 21.82 -5.37
N LEU A 308 -6.13 22.84 -4.72
CA LEU A 308 -7.19 23.68 -5.27
C LEU A 308 -6.80 24.40 -6.58
N ASN A 309 -5.52 24.61 -6.82
CA ASN A 309 -5.04 25.22 -8.06
C ASN A 309 -5.23 24.30 -9.28
N ASP A 310 -5.22 22.99 -9.08
CA ASP A 310 -5.09 21.99 -10.15
C ASP A 310 -6.28 21.04 -10.26
N VAL A 311 -7.13 20.94 -9.20
CA VAL A 311 -8.29 20.04 -9.19
C VAL A 311 -9.55 20.70 -9.74
N ASP A 312 -10.45 19.87 -10.27
CA ASP A 312 -11.73 20.32 -10.82
C ASP A 312 -12.80 20.47 -9.73
N MET A 313 -12.67 19.72 -8.64
CA MET A 313 -13.65 19.62 -7.55
C MET A 313 -12.95 19.35 -6.20
N LEU A 314 -13.62 19.72 -5.11
CA LEU A 314 -13.28 19.25 -3.76
C LEU A 314 -14.35 18.26 -3.28
N GLU A 315 -13.94 17.23 -2.53
CA GLU A 315 -14.81 16.30 -1.81
C GLU A 315 -14.71 16.54 -0.32
N THR A 316 -15.86 16.61 0.36
CA THR A 316 -15.99 16.77 1.81
C THR A 316 -16.72 15.56 2.40
N SER A 317 -16.45 15.26 3.67
CA SER A 317 -16.98 14.05 4.31
C SER A 317 -17.61 14.28 5.69
N SER A 318 -17.64 15.51 6.19
CA SER A 318 -18.19 15.83 7.50
C SER A 318 -18.82 17.22 7.58
N ALA A 319 -19.61 17.46 8.66
CA ALA A 319 -20.17 18.78 8.93
C ALA A 319 -19.12 19.83 9.31
N TYR A 320 -17.89 19.43 9.55
CA TYR A 320 -16.78 20.32 9.95
C TYR A 320 -15.91 20.71 8.77
N ASP A 321 -15.54 19.77 7.91
CA ASP A 321 -14.74 20.09 6.72
C ASP A 321 -15.53 20.93 5.69
N ILE A 322 -16.85 20.70 5.54
CA ILE A 322 -17.67 21.59 4.72
C ILE A 322 -17.72 23.03 5.27
N GLU A 323 -17.56 23.23 6.59
CA GLU A 323 -17.43 24.58 7.18
C GLU A 323 -16.11 25.25 6.79
N ILE A 324 -15.02 24.48 6.68
CA ILE A 324 -13.74 24.99 6.16
C ILE A 324 -13.92 25.43 4.71
N ILE A 325 -14.55 24.60 3.88
CA ILE A 325 -14.86 24.95 2.48
C ILE A 325 -15.71 26.23 2.40
N TYR A 326 -16.69 26.39 3.30
CA TYR A 326 -17.47 27.63 3.37
C TYR A 326 -16.62 28.87 3.71
N LYS A 327 -15.67 28.75 4.63
CA LYS A 327 -14.72 29.83 4.96
C LYS A 327 -13.86 30.18 3.75
N LEU A 328 -13.28 29.17 3.07
CA LEU A 328 -12.51 29.37 1.85
C LEU A 328 -13.33 30.08 0.75
N ALA A 329 -14.62 29.75 0.62
CA ALA A 329 -15.53 30.43 -0.29
C ALA A 329 -15.80 31.89 0.14
N CYS A 330 -15.85 32.18 1.44
CA CYS A 330 -15.99 33.55 1.95
C CYS A 330 -14.75 34.40 1.70
N GLU A 331 -13.58 33.81 1.77
CA GLU A 331 -12.27 34.45 1.53
C GLU A 331 -11.93 34.57 0.04
N GLY A 332 -12.78 34.03 -0.86
CA GLY A 332 -12.62 34.17 -2.31
C GLY A 332 -11.75 33.13 -2.99
N TYR A 333 -11.29 32.09 -2.28
CA TYR A 333 -10.52 30.97 -2.88
C TYR A 333 -11.37 30.13 -3.85
N LEU A 334 -12.69 30.03 -3.61
CA LEU A 334 -13.61 29.29 -4.45
C LEU A 334 -14.46 30.24 -5.29
N LYS A 335 -14.36 30.11 -6.61
CA LYS A 335 -15.14 30.92 -7.57
C LYS A 335 -16.60 30.45 -7.63
N LYS A 336 -17.52 31.32 -8.00
CA LYS A 336 -18.91 30.99 -8.30
C LYS A 336 -18.97 29.84 -9.31
N GLY A 337 -19.81 28.85 -9.05
CA GLY A 337 -19.95 27.65 -9.88
C GLY A 337 -18.93 26.55 -9.58
N TYR A 338 -17.94 26.75 -8.70
CA TYR A 338 -17.00 25.71 -8.30
C TYR A 338 -17.74 24.53 -7.69
N THR A 339 -17.35 23.29 -8.06
CA THR A 339 -18.04 22.08 -7.64
C THR A 339 -17.49 21.54 -6.35
N VAL A 340 -18.39 21.25 -5.40
CA VAL A 340 -18.09 20.58 -4.13
C VAL A 340 -18.96 19.33 -4.03
N LEU A 341 -18.31 18.16 -4.00
CA LEU A 341 -18.95 16.89 -3.73
C LEU A 341 -19.09 16.71 -2.21
N CYS A 342 -20.30 16.37 -1.76
CA CYS A 342 -20.59 16.28 -0.34
C CYS A 342 -20.93 14.82 0.03
N ASN A 343 -19.90 14.09 0.44
CA ASN A 343 -20.02 12.75 0.99
C ASN A 343 -20.25 12.78 2.52
N GLY A 344 -20.22 11.61 3.15
CA GLY A 344 -20.46 11.45 4.58
C GLY A 344 -21.91 11.74 4.99
N PHE A 345 -22.21 11.53 6.27
CA PHE A 345 -23.59 11.69 6.78
C PHE A 345 -24.00 13.16 6.93
N LYS A 346 -25.07 13.55 6.24
CA LYS A 346 -25.57 14.94 6.21
C LYS A 346 -26.63 15.16 7.29
N ASN A 347 -26.18 15.51 8.50
CA ASN A 347 -27.04 15.97 9.57
C ASN A 347 -27.50 17.44 9.34
N GLU A 348 -28.32 17.98 10.24
CA GLU A 348 -28.85 19.35 10.15
C GLU A 348 -27.74 20.41 10.08
N LYS A 349 -26.64 20.23 10.80
CA LYS A 349 -25.47 21.13 10.77
C LYS A 349 -24.83 21.14 9.38
N TYR A 350 -24.63 19.95 8.80
CA TYR A 350 -24.09 19.79 7.44
C TYR A 350 -24.96 20.50 6.42
N VAL A 351 -26.30 20.20 6.45
CA VAL A 351 -27.28 20.80 5.53
C VAL A 351 -27.34 22.32 5.67
N THR A 352 -27.18 22.85 6.89
CA THR A 352 -27.13 24.31 7.13
C THR A 352 -25.94 24.94 6.40
N THR A 353 -24.75 24.36 6.46
CA THR A 353 -23.57 24.87 5.78
C THR A 353 -23.66 24.67 4.26
N LEU A 354 -24.22 23.54 3.81
CA LEU A 354 -24.52 23.29 2.41
C LEU A 354 -25.42 24.40 1.81
N LYS A 355 -26.47 24.82 2.51
CA LYS A 355 -27.33 25.96 2.08
C LYS A 355 -26.53 27.25 1.95
N LYS A 356 -25.61 27.56 2.86
CA LYS A 356 -24.75 28.74 2.79
C LYS A 356 -23.83 28.69 1.54
N LEU A 357 -23.32 27.53 1.18
CA LEU A 357 -22.52 27.35 -0.04
C LEU A 357 -23.37 27.55 -1.31
N LEU A 358 -24.59 27.02 -1.36
CA LEU A 358 -25.55 27.26 -2.43
C LEU A 358 -25.86 28.73 -2.57
N GLN A 359 -26.04 29.45 -1.45
CA GLN A 359 -26.26 30.90 -1.44
C GLN A 359 -25.06 31.68 -1.98
N LYS A 360 -23.82 31.18 -1.78
CA LYS A 360 -22.60 31.73 -2.40
C LYS A 360 -22.53 31.47 -3.90
N GLY A 361 -23.43 30.65 -4.43
CA GLY A 361 -23.47 30.28 -5.85
C GLY A 361 -22.50 29.17 -6.28
N LEU A 362 -22.05 28.33 -5.34
CA LEU A 362 -21.27 27.15 -5.67
C LEU A 362 -22.20 26.04 -6.19
N ASN A 363 -21.63 25.13 -7.00
CA ASN A 363 -22.29 23.91 -7.42
C ASN A 363 -22.05 22.82 -6.37
N VAL A 364 -22.92 22.77 -5.36
CA VAL A 364 -22.80 21.81 -4.26
C VAL A 364 -23.63 20.58 -4.59
N ILE A 365 -23.01 19.41 -4.58
CA ILE A 365 -23.62 18.12 -4.95
C ILE A 365 -23.59 17.16 -3.76
N PRO A 366 -24.63 17.13 -2.91
CA PRO A 366 -24.74 16.11 -1.86
C PRO A 366 -24.96 14.73 -2.46
N ILE A 367 -24.14 13.78 -2.05
CA ILE A 367 -24.24 12.36 -2.41
C ILE A 367 -25.08 11.66 -1.35
N ILE A 368 -26.32 11.33 -1.71
CA ILE A 368 -27.31 10.73 -0.80
C ILE A 368 -26.97 9.25 -0.59
N GLU A 369 -26.86 8.85 0.67
CA GLU A 369 -26.52 7.48 1.04
C GLU A 369 -27.49 6.83 2.06
N ASN A 370 -28.51 7.59 2.53
CA ASN A 370 -29.61 7.06 3.33
C ASN A 370 -30.88 7.91 3.19
N GLU A 371 -32.03 7.38 3.65
CA GLU A 371 -33.32 8.04 3.50
C GLU A 371 -33.45 9.33 4.34
N ARG A 372 -32.83 9.39 5.52
CA ARG A 372 -32.88 10.56 6.38
C ARG A 372 -32.20 11.77 5.71
N GLU A 373 -31.11 11.57 5.00
CA GLU A 373 -30.45 12.63 4.23
C GLU A 373 -31.35 13.15 3.11
N PHE A 374 -32.01 12.25 2.38
CA PHE A 374 -33.00 12.67 1.38
C PHE A 374 -34.10 13.52 1.99
N GLU A 375 -34.66 13.15 3.16
CA GLU A 375 -35.69 13.92 3.86
C GLU A 375 -35.19 15.33 4.21
N LEU A 376 -33.99 15.44 4.80
CA LEU A 376 -33.39 16.74 5.14
C LEU A 376 -33.17 17.62 3.90
N LEU A 377 -32.59 17.05 2.84
CA LEU A 377 -32.32 17.75 1.59
C LEU A 377 -33.61 18.16 0.87
N SER A 378 -34.68 17.34 0.95
CA SER A 378 -35.99 17.64 0.35
C SER A 378 -36.70 18.86 0.95
N GLN A 379 -36.28 19.27 2.15
CA GLN A 379 -36.78 20.48 2.81
C GLN A 379 -36.18 21.80 2.26
N ILE A 380 -35.09 21.70 1.48
CA ILE A 380 -34.47 22.88 0.85
C ILE A 380 -35.35 23.30 -0.34
N LYS A 381 -36.14 24.37 -0.19
CA LYS A 381 -37.04 24.85 -1.25
C LYS A 381 -36.48 26.09 -1.98
N GLU A 382 -35.52 26.77 -1.34
CA GLU A 382 -35.00 28.07 -1.76
C GLU A 382 -34.04 27.97 -2.95
N PHE A 383 -33.45 26.79 -3.17
CA PHE A 383 -32.42 26.56 -4.18
C PHE A 383 -32.79 25.41 -5.10
N LYS A 384 -32.38 25.48 -6.36
CA LYS A 384 -32.25 24.34 -7.25
C LYS A 384 -30.83 23.85 -7.18
N PHE A 385 -30.63 22.57 -6.95
CA PHE A 385 -29.28 21.99 -6.80
C PHE A 385 -29.20 20.55 -7.34
N ASN A 386 -27.98 20.14 -7.62
CA ASN A 386 -27.69 18.80 -8.07
C ASN A 386 -27.51 17.86 -6.88
N VAL A 387 -27.84 16.58 -7.07
CA VAL A 387 -27.63 15.52 -6.08
C VAL A 387 -27.00 14.30 -6.73
N GLY A 388 -26.35 13.47 -5.92
CA GLY A 388 -25.87 12.15 -6.32
C GLY A 388 -26.53 11.04 -5.46
N LEU A 389 -26.37 9.81 -5.92
CA LEU A 389 -26.72 8.60 -5.18
C LEU A 389 -25.47 7.76 -4.96
N ARG A 390 -25.27 7.28 -3.75
CA ARG A 390 -24.21 6.33 -3.43
C ARG A 390 -24.71 4.89 -3.52
N TYR A 391 -24.06 4.12 -4.37
CA TYR A 391 -24.27 2.69 -4.50
C TYR A 391 -23.47 1.94 -3.42
N ASN A 392 -24.10 0.99 -2.74
CA ASN A 392 -23.41 0.09 -1.85
C ASN A 392 -22.65 -0.96 -2.65
N SER A 393 -21.33 -0.87 -2.64
CA SER A 393 -20.43 -1.73 -3.41
C SER A 393 -19.91 -2.94 -2.61
N ASP A 394 -20.61 -3.38 -1.56
CA ASP A 394 -20.14 -4.45 -0.70
C ASP A 394 -19.92 -5.77 -1.44
N PHE A 395 -20.84 -6.13 -2.33
CA PHE A 395 -20.72 -7.33 -3.16
C PHE A 395 -19.47 -7.29 -4.04
N GLU A 396 -19.27 -6.19 -4.75
CA GLU A 396 -18.12 -6.01 -5.65
C GLU A 396 -16.81 -5.90 -4.86
N SER A 397 -16.83 -5.28 -3.69
CA SER A 397 -15.67 -5.19 -2.79
C SER A 397 -15.20 -6.57 -2.33
N ARG A 398 -16.11 -7.49 -2.05
CA ARG A 398 -15.80 -8.89 -1.71
C ARG A 398 -15.13 -9.62 -2.87
N LEU A 399 -15.59 -9.39 -4.10
CA LEU A 399 -14.97 -9.95 -5.31
C LEU A 399 -13.53 -9.44 -5.48
N ILE A 400 -13.28 -8.15 -5.24
CA ILE A 400 -11.97 -7.51 -5.39
C ILE A 400 -10.98 -8.02 -4.35
N LYS A 401 -11.41 -8.17 -3.10
CA LYS A 401 -10.53 -8.55 -1.97
C LYS A 401 -10.15 -10.01 -1.94
N ASN A 402 -10.77 -10.88 -2.76
CA ASN A 402 -10.59 -12.34 -2.72
C ASN A 402 -10.66 -12.93 -1.28
N SER A 403 -11.39 -12.27 -0.37
CA SER A 403 -11.40 -12.60 1.05
C SER A 403 -12.55 -13.53 1.40
N PHE A 404 -12.56 -14.73 0.81
CA PHE A 404 -13.51 -15.80 1.18
C PHE A 404 -13.12 -16.54 2.47
N SER A 405 -12.17 -16.03 3.27
CA SER A 405 -11.60 -16.79 4.38
C SER A 405 -12.05 -16.37 5.78
N ARG A 406 -12.96 -15.44 5.92
CA ARG A 406 -13.67 -15.19 7.19
C ARG A 406 -15.14 -14.91 6.91
N GLU A 407 -16.01 -15.59 7.65
CA GLU A 407 -17.44 -15.30 7.79
C GLU A 407 -17.67 -13.96 8.54
N GLU A 408 -16.85 -12.96 8.29
CA GLU A 408 -17.14 -11.62 8.75
C GLU A 408 -18.13 -11.03 7.76
N GLU A 409 -19.37 -10.92 8.19
CA GLU A 409 -20.35 -10.06 7.57
C GLU A 409 -19.76 -8.66 7.48
N PHE A 410 -19.28 -8.30 6.29
CA PHE A 410 -18.91 -6.92 6.01
C PHE A 410 -20.22 -6.13 5.87
N ASP A 411 -20.72 -5.64 6.97
CA ASP A 411 -21.79 -4.66 6.99
C ASP A 411 -21.22 -3.30 6.52
N ASN A 412 -21.12 -3.16 5.20
CA ASN A 412 -20.84 -1.85 4.65
C ASN A 412 -22.03 -0.93 4.90
N ARG A 413 -21.87 -0.02 5.87
CA ARG A 413 -22.91 0.92 6.28
C ARG A 413 -23.21 2.03 5.25
N PHE A 414 -22.54 2.07 4.11
CA PHE A 414 -22.60 3.16 3.16
C PHE A 414 -23.45 2.82 1.94
N GLY A 415 -24.29 3.79 1.54
CA GLY A 415 -25.01 3.74 0.28
C GLY A 415 -26.19 2.78 0.25
N PHE A 416 -26.79 2.69 -0.91
CA PHE A 416 -27.98 1.89 -1.20
C PHE A 416 -27.66 0.69 -2.06
N ASP A 417 -28.37 -0.41 -1.87
CA ASP A 417 -28.37 -1.49 -2.85
C ASP A 417 -28.99 -1.04 -4.19
N LYS A 418 -28.91 -1.90 -5.18
CA LYS A 418 -29.39 -1.58 -6.52
C LYS A 418 -30.87 -1.19 -6.54
N GLU A 419 -31.74 -1.95 -5.85
CA GLU A 419 -33.19 -1.72 -5.84
C GLU A 419 -33.52 -0.37 -5.18
N MET A 420 -32.90 -0.09 -4.05
CA MET A 420 -33.06 1.18 -3.34
C MET A 420 -32.51 2.37 -4.13
N CYS A 421 -31.43 2.21 -4.92
CA CYS A 421 -30.97 3.26 -5.83
C CYS A 421 -32.06 3.65 -6.85
N PHE A 422 -32.77 2.68 -7.44
CA PHE A 422 -33.86 2.97 -8.36
C PHE A 422 -35.05 3.64 -7.67
N LYS A 423 -35.44 3.16 -6.49
CA LYS A 423 -36.51 3.78 -5.67
C LYS A 423 -36.16 5.22 -5.29
N MET A 424 -34.93 5.45 -4.88
CA MET A 424 -34.48 6.79 -4.47
C MET A 424 -34.37 7.73 -5.67
N ALA A 425 -33.88 7.26 -6.82
CA ALA A 425 -33.88 8.04 -8.06
C ALA A 425 -35.29 8.45 -8.49
N GLU A 426 -36.28 7.57 -8.33
CA GLU A 426 -37.69 7.88 -8.58
C GLU A 426 -38.21 8.95 -7.61
N ARG A 427 -37.93 8.82 -6.32
CA ARG A 427 -38.30 9.84 -5.32
C ARG A 427 -37.67 11.19 -5.65
N ILE A 428 -36.35 11.25 -5.99
CA ILE A 428 -35.67 12.49 -6.36
C ILE A 428 -36.34 13.13 -7.58
N SER A 429 -36.75 12.34 -8.58
CA SER A 429 -37.35 12.85 -9.81
C SER A 429 -38.68 13.59 -9.61
N GLN A 430 -39.35 13.37 -8.48
CA GLN A 430 -40.59 14.05 -8.10
C GLN A 430 -40.37 15.46 -7.54
N PHE A 431 -39.12 15.82 -7.21
CA PHE A 431 -38.77 17.11 -6.63
C PHE A 431 -38.21 18.07 -7.69
N LYS A 432 -38.89 19.23 -7.88
CA LYS A 432 -38.49 20.24 -8.87
C LYS A 432 -37.18 20.98 -8.54
N ASN A 433 -36.73 20.91 -7.32
CA ASN A 433 -35.55 21.61 -6.80
C ASN A 433 -34.30 20.73 -6.72
N MET A 434 -34.43 19.42 -6.88
CA MET A 434 -33.31 18.47 -6.92
C MET A 434 -33.15 17.85 -8.31
N THR A 435 -31.93 17.76 -8.79
CA THR A 435 -31.62 17.10 -10.07
C THR A 435 -30.59 16.02 -9.84
N LEU A 436 -30.96 14.75 -10.12
CA LEU A 436 -30.03 13.62 -10.04
C LEU A 436 -28.97 13.74 -11.14
N LYS A 437 -27.71 13.92 -10.76
CA LYS A 437 -26.57 14.12 -11.66
C LYS A 437 -25.45 13.09 -11.49
N VAL A 438 -25.22 12.59 -10.29
CA VAL A 438 -24.07 11.74 -9.95
C VAL A 438 -24.51 10.35 -9.49
N PHE A 439 -23.88 9.33 -9.99
CA PHE A 439 -23.93 7.98 -9.43
C PHE A 439 -22.55 7.64 -8.90
N HIS A 440 -22.44 7.51 -7.59
CA HIS A 440 -21.21 7.36 -6.85
C HIS A 440 -21.08 5.96 -6.24
N PHE A 441 -19.88 5.44 -6.23
CA PHE A 441 -19.50 4.28 -5.45
C PHE A 441 -18.06 4.37 -4.95
N HIS A 442 -17.73 3.60 -3.95
CA HIS A 442 -16.36 3.47 -3.45
C HIS A 442 -16.14 2.07 -2.90
N PHE A 443 -15.14 1.35 -3.40
CA PHE A 443 -14.85 -0.01 -2.95
C PHE A 443 -14.17 -0.07 -1.57
N GLY A 444 -13.64 1.04 -1.08
CA GLY A 444 -12.83 1.10 0.13
C GLY A 444 -11.41 0.53 -0.07
N GLY A 445 -10.46 1.05 0.69
CA GLY A 445 -9.07 0.60 0.64
C GLY A 445 -8.32 1.01 -0.63
N THR A 446 -7.27 0.26 -0.93
CA THR A 446 -6.33 0.50 -2.03
C THR A 446 -6.51 -0.54 -3.12
N ILE A 447 -6.48 -0.14 -4.39
CA ILE A 447 -6.55 -1.03 -5.54
C ILE A 447 -5.24 -1.83 -5.61
N THR A 448 -5.35 -3.15 -5.48
CA THR A 448 -4.18 -4.06 -5.54
C THR A 448 -4.24 -5.03 -6.73
N ASP A 449 -5.42 -5.21 -7.33
CA ASP A 449 -5.68 -6.11 -8.46
C ASP A 449 -6.57 -5.39 -9.47
N ILE A 450 -5.98 -5.03 -10.61
CA ILE A 450 -6.66 -4.28 -11.67
C ILE A 450 -7.81 -5.10 -12.28
N SER A 451 -7.59 -6.38 -12.53
CA SER A 451 -8.60 -7.25 -13.16
C SER A 451 -9.86 -7.36 -12.32
N ASN A 452 -9.71 -7.62 -11.03
CA ASN A 452 -10.83 -7.69 -10.11
C ASN A 452 -11.50 -6.33 -9.91
N TYR A 453 -10.71 -5.25 -9.84
CA TYR A 453 -11.26 -3.90 -9.77
C TYR A 453 -12.14 -3.60 -10.99
N ILE A 454 -11.67 -3.88 -12.22
CA ILE A 454 -12.42 -3.63 -13.44
C ILE A 454 -13.70 -4.48 -13.53
N LYS A 455 -13.68 -5.73 -13.02
CA LYS A 455 -14.92 -6.54 -12.93
C LYS A 455 -15.96 -5.86 -12.06
N GLY A 456 -15.58 -5.42 -10.84
CA GLY A 456 -16.48 -4.70 -9.94
C GLY A 456 -16.95 -3.37 -10.54
N PHE A 457 -16.03 -2.59 -11.11
CA PHE A 457 -16.33 -1.35 -11.82
C PHE A 457 -17.35 -1.54 -12.94
N SER A 458 -17.17 -2.59 -13.76
CA SER A 458 -18.09 -2.93 -14.86
C SER A 458 -19.50 -3.26 -14.37
N ASN A 459 -19.62 -3.99 -13.25
CA ASN A 459 -20.93 -4.35 -12.68
C ASN A 459 -21.70 -3.10 -12.23
N ILE A 460 -21.00 -2.17 -11.56
CA ILE A 460 -21.62 -0.93 -11.07
C ILE A 460 -21.95 0.02 -12.24
N LEU A 461 -21.08 0.06 -13.25
CA LEU A 461 -21.33 0.81 -14.49
C LEU A 461 -22.57 0.30 -15.24
N ASP A 462 -22.81 -1.01 -15.25
CA ASP A 462 -24.05 -1.59 -15.81
C ASP A 462 -25.30 -1.06 -15.06
N CYS A 463 -25.23 -0.92 -13.75
CA CYS A 463 -26.29 -0.28 -12.94
C CYS A 463 -26.48 1.20 -13.30
N TYR A 464 -25.37 1.96 -13.43
CA TYR A 464 -25.39 3.34 -13.92
C TYR A 464 -26.12 3.44 -15.27
N CYS A 465 -25.77 2.60 -16.23
CA CYS A 465 -26.38 2.62 -17.57
C CYS A 465 -27.90 2.34 -17.52
N GLN A 466 -28.34 1.43 -16.64
CA GLN A 466 -29.77 1.15 -16.44
C GLN A 466 -30.50 2.37 -15.87
N LEU A 467 -29.92 3.05 -14.87
CA LEU A 467 -30.46 4.29 -14.31
C LEU A 467 -30.47 5.42 -15.34
N LYS A 468 -29.42 5.59 -16.13
CA LYS A 468 -29.29 6.61 -17.17
C LYS A 468 -30.39 6.49 -18.24
N LYS A 469 -30.81 5.27 -18.60
CA LYS A 469 -31.93 5.07 -19.53
C LYS A 469 -33.24 5.66 -18.99
N LYS A 470 -33.46 5.58 -17.68
CA LYS A 470 -34.68 6.07 -17.03
C LYS A 470 -34.58 7.55 -16.64
N TYR A 471 -33.39 8.01 -16.28
CA TYR A 471 -33.11 9.37 -15.79
C TYR A 471 -32.00 10.03 -16.63
N SER A 472 -32.41 10.70 -17.70
CA SER A 472 -31.47 11.33 -18.66
C SER A 472 -30.60 12.44 -18.04
N THR A 473 -31.01 13.00 -16.89
CA THR A 473 -30.27 14.00 -16.14
C THR A 473 -29.01 13.47 -15.48
N LEU A 474 -28.89 12.14 -15.27
CA LEU A 474 -27.68 11.50 -14.72
C LEU A 474 -26.50 11.71 -15.69
N GLU A 475 -25.42 12.32 -15.22
CA GLU A 475 -24.35 12.83 -16.08
C GLU A 475 -22.96 12.34 -15.66
N TYR A 476 -22.77 12.08 -14.36
CA TYR A 476 -21.48 11.74 -13.80
C TYR A 476 -21.49 10.32 -13.27
N PHE A 477 -20.37 9.61 -13.50
CA PHE A 477 -20.06 8.35 -12.87
C PHE A 477 -18.82 8.55 -11.98
N ASP A 478 -19.05 8.56 -10.69
CA ASP A 478 -18.03 8.82 -9.68
C ASP A 478 -17.58 7.49 -9.07
N PHE A 479 -16.34 7.12 -9.34
CA PHE A 479 -15.76 5.85 -8.91
C PHE A 479 -15.01 5.93 -7.57
N GLY A 480 -15.09 7.08 -6.88
CA GLY A 480 -14.40 7.30 -5.61
C GLY A 480 -12.88 7.34 -5.77
N GLY A 481 -12.18 6.88 -4.74
CA GLY A 481 -10.72 6.85 -4.70
C GLY A 481 -10.16 5.43 -4.82
N GLY A 482 -9.04 5.18 -4.12
CA GLY A 482 -8.41 3.86 -4.04
C GLY A 482 -7.16 3.72 -4.90
N PHE A 483 -6.74 4.72 -5.66
CA PHE A 483 -5.48 4.69 -6.40
C PHE A 483 -4.32 4.56 -5.41
N PRO A 484 -3.45 3.55 -5.58
CA PRO A 484 -2.34 3.29 -4.65
C PRO A 484 -1.22 4.31 -4.77
N ILE A 485 -0.35 4.34 -3.77
CA ILE A 485 0.97 4.97 -3.80
C ILE A 485 2.04 3.95 -3.46
N LYS A 486 3.31 4.30 -3.63
CA LYS A 486 4.45 3.42 -3.33
C LYS A 486 4.76 3.45 -1.84
N TYR A 487 4.32 2.44 -1.10
CA TYR A 487 4.67 2.28 0.31
C TYR A 487 5.93 1.43 0.54
N SER A 488 6.51 0.88 -0.50
CA SER A 488 7.79 0.18 -0.45
C SER A 488 8.60 0.39 -1.71
N LEU A 489 9.92 0.23 -1.61
CA LEU A 489 10.84 0.42 -2.75
C LEU A 489 10.58 -0.56 -3.90
N THR A 490 10.02 -1.71 -3.60
CA THR A 490 9.72 -2.77 -4.58
C THR A 490 8.30 -2.69 -5.14
N TYR A 491 7.47 -1.76 -4.65
CA TYR A 491 6.11 -1.63 -5.13
C TYR A 491 6.05 -0.90 -6.46
N SER A 492 5.39 -1.49 -7.43
CA SER A 492 4.99 -0.81 -8.66
C SER A 492 3.52 -1.08 -8.96
N PHE A 493 2.86 -0.14 -9.61
CA PHE A 493 1.47 -0.26 -10.01
C PHE A 493 1.29 0.31 -11.41
N ASP A 494 0.59 -0.42 -12.27
CA ASP A 494 0.35 -0.02 -13.65
C ASP A 494 -0.88 0.88 -13.76
N TYR A 495 -0.68 2.18 -13.50
CA TYR A 495 -1.73 3.19 -13.65
C TYR A 495 -2.19 3.33 -15.10
N ASP A 496 -1.27 3.11 -16.07
CA ASP A 496 -1.59 3.22 -17.51
C ASP A 496 -2.60 2.16 -17.90
N LEU A 497 -2.39 0.92 -17.46
CA LEU A 497 -3.32 -0.19 -17.68
C LEU A 497 -4.66 0.05 -16.97
N LEU A 498 -4.64 0.48 -15.70
CA LEU A 498 -5.87 0.71 -14.95
C LEU A 498 -6.76 1.74 -15.66
N VAL A 499 -6.20 2.90 -16.01
CA VAL A 499 -6.96 3.97 -16.65
C VAL A 499 -7.39 3.59 -18.07
N ASP A 500 -6.53 2.84 -18.79
CA ASP A 500 -6.87 2.30 -20.12
C ASP A 500 -8.12 1.42 -20.06
N GLU A 501 -8.13 0.45 -19.14
CA GLU A 501 -9.24 -0.46 -18.93
C GLU A 501 -10.52 0.26 -18.44
N MET A 502 -10.40 1.25 -17.56
CA MET A 502 -11.55 2.04 -17.09
C MET A 502 -12.24 2.79 -18.23
N ILE A 503 -11.47 3.49 -19.07
CA ILE A 503 -12.02 4.25 -20.21
C ILE A 503 -12.62 3.30 -21.26
N ARG A 504 -11.90 2.23 -21.62
CA ARG A 504 -12.36 1.22 -22.56
C ARG A 504 -13.66 0.56 -22.08
N CYS A 505 -13.67 0.06 -20.84
CA CYS A 505 -14.85 -0.57 -20.23
C CYS A 505 -16.06 0.38 -20.23
N THR A 506 -15.85 1.66 -19.89
CA THR A 506 -16.94 2.65 -19.88
C THR A 506 -17.51 2.88 -21.25
N ALA A 507 -16.67 3.07 -22.28
CA ALA A 507 -17.11 3.29 -23.64
C ALA A 507 -17.89 2.08 -24.19
N GLU A 508 -17.36 0.87 -23.99
CA GLU A 508 -17.98 -0.38 -24.46
C GLU A 508 -19.33 -0.66 -23.77
N THR A 509 -19.39 -0.47 -22.45
CA THR A 509 -20.61 -0.71 -21.67
C THR A 509 -21.71 0.29 -22.04
N CYS A 510 -21.39 1.59 -22.15
CA CYS A 510 -22.36 2.59 -22.59
C CYS A 510 -22.87 2.33 -24.00
N LYS A 511 -22.00 1.93 -24.93
CA LYS A 511 -22.37 1.51 -26.28
C LYS A 511 -23.32 0.32 -26.27
N LYS A 512 -23.01 -0.72 -25.48
CA LYS A 512 -23.87 -1.92 -25.30
C LYS A 512 -25.26 -1.54 -24.79
N HIS A 513 -25.35 -0.63 -23.83
CA HIS A 513 -26.61 -0.14 -23.26
C HIS A 513 -27.31 0.91 -24.13
N LYS A 514 -26.68 1.44 -25.17
CA LYS A 514 -27.18 2.55 -26.00
C LYS A 514 -27.52 3.80 -25.19
N VAL A 515 -26.60 4.20 -24.30
CA VAL A 515 -26.68 5.43 -23.50
C VAL A 515 -25.45 6.29 -23.73
N ASP A 516 -25.57 7.61 -23.50
CA ASP A 516 -24.44 8.52 -23.54
C ASP A 516 -23.43 8.18 -22.44
N CYS A 517 -22.14 8.25 -22.77
CA CYS A 517 -21.07 8.09 -21.79
C CYS A 517 -21.16 9.16 -20.70
N PRO A 518 -20.85 8.83 -19.42
CA PRO A 518 -20.75 9.79 -18.34
C PRO A 518 -19.49 10.64 -18.42
N GLN A 519 -19.50 11.79 -17.76
CA GLN A 519 -18.26 12.35 -17.26
C GLN A 519 -17.78 11.50 -16.08
N LEU A 520 -16.47 11.22 -16.03
CA LEU A 520 -15.89 10.44 -14.95
C LEU A 520 -15.44 11.38 -13.82
N ILE A 521 -15.62 10.94 -12.58
CA ILE A 521 -15.08 11.61 -11.39
C ILE A 521 -14.23 10.58 -10.62
N GLY A 522 -13.03 10.99 -10.20
CA GLY A 522 -12.21 10.26 -9.26
C GLY A 522 -11.89 11.11 -8.04
N GLU A 523 -12.13 10.56 -6.84
CA GLU A 523 -11.90 11.20 -5.55
C GLU A 523 -10.55 10.81 -4.97
N HIS A 524 -9.48 11.47 -5.41
CA HIS A 524 -8.12 11.08 -5.07
C HIS A 524 -7.60 11.81 -3.83
N GLY A 525 -7.69 11.16 -2.66
CA GLY A 525 -7.07 11.63 -1.43
C GLY A 525 -5.65 11.11 -1.27
N ARG A 526 -5.50 9.81 -1.05
CA ARG A 526 -4.19 9.15 -0.83
C ARG A 526 -3.20 9.39 -1.97
N PHE A 527 -3.65 9.23 -3.21
CA PHE A 527 -2.80 9.43 -4.38
C PHE A 527 -2.28 10.87 -4.49
N THR A 528 -3.10 11.85 -4.11
CA THR A 528 -2.75 13.27 -4.12
C THR A 528 -1.76 13.62 -3.02
N ALA A 529 -2.09 13.23 -1.78
CA ALA A 529 -1.40 13.73 -0.59
C ALA A 529 -0.33 12.76 -0.04
N GLY A 530 -0.39 11.45 -0.35
CA GLY A 530 0.42 10.47 0.37
C GLY A 530 1.92 10.71 0.29
N ASP A 531 2.45 10.96 -0.90
CA ASP A 531 3.90 11.07 -1.13
C ASP A 531 4.49 12.46 -0.85
N HIS A 532 3.65 13.47 -0.52
CA HIS A 532 4.16 14.84 -0.33
C HIS A 532 4.85 15.04 1.03
N SER A 533 4.59 14.18 2.01
CA SER A 533 5.11 14.36 3.36
C SER A 533 5.91 13.15 3.84
N PHE A 534 6.93 13.44 4.67
CA PHE A 534 7.79 12.47 5.31
C PHE A 534 8.30 13.00 6.66
N TYR A 535 8.62 12.06 7.57
CA TYR A 535 9.26 12.37 8.85
C TYR A 535 10.75 12.10 8.81
N ILE A 536 11.55 12.89 9.54
CA ILE A 536 12.96 12.62 9.83
C ILE A 536 13.15 12.54 11.35
N TYR A 537 13.59 11.37 11.81
CA TYR A 537 13.88 11.11 13.20
C TYR A 537 15.36 10.83 13.44
N LYS A 538 15.84 11.21 14.60
CA LYS A 538 17.14 10.84 15.11
C LYS A 538 17.04 9.51 15.87
N ILE A 539 18.04 8.66 15.77
CA ILE A 539 18.18 7.50 16.66
C ILE A 539 18.82 7.99 17.96
N ASP A 540 18.01 8.09 19.00
CA ASP A 540 18.46 8.56 20.31
C ASP A 540 19.06 7.45 21.16
N PHE A 541 18.53 6.25 21.07
CA PHE A 541 18.98 5.13 21.87
C PHE A 541 19.17 3.88 21.00
N THR A 542 20.19 3.10 21.36
CA THR A 542 20.39 1.76 20.85
C THR A 542 20.43 0.77 22.00
N LYS A 543 19.83 -0.39 21.80
CA LYS A 543 19.82 -1.46 22.81
C LYS A 543 19.96 -2.81 22.12
N GLN A 544 20.81 -3.66 22.65
CA GLN A 544 20.90 -5.05 22.24
C GLN A 544 20.29 -5.96 23.30
N TYR A 545 19.41 -6.85 22.90
CA TYR A 545 18.85 -7.88 23.77
C TYR A 545 18.84 -9.21 23.03
N GLY A 546 19.70 -10.13 23.48
CA GLY A 546 19.98 -11.36 22.75
C GLY A 546 20.53 -11.05 21.35
N ASN A 547 19.87 -11.58 20.34
CA ASN A 547 20.19 -11.33 18.91
C ASN A 547 19.41 -10.17 18.30
N LYS A 548 18.66 -9.38 19.08
CA LYS A 548 17.87 -8.23 18.61
C LYS A 548 18.59 -6.93 18.89
N ASN A 549 18.76 -6.13 17.84
CA ASN A 549 19.23 -4.74 17.94
C ASN A 549 18.01 -3.83 17.87
N TRP A 550 17.80 -3.01 18.88
CA TRP A 550 16.76 -1.99 18.92
C TRP A 550 17.36 -0.62 18.63
N TYR A 551 16.76 0.09 17.72
CA TYR A 551 17.00 1.51 17.45
C TYR A 551 15.75 2.28 17.83
N ILE A 552 15.89 3.23 18.74
CA ILE A 552 14.77 4.04 19.27
C ILE A 552 14.89 5.45 18.71
N ILE A 553 13.83 5.88 18.03
CA ILE A 553 13.74 7.23 17.45
C ILE A 553 13.34 8.25 18.53
N ASN A 554 13.69 9.51 18.31
CA ASN A 554 13.24 10.64 19.13
C ASN A 554 11.81 11.09 18.77
N GLY A 555 10.87 10.17 18.84
CA GLY A 555 9.47 10.39 18.51
C GLY A 555 8.67 9.11 18.62
N SER A 556 7.46 9.07 18.07
CA SER A 556 6.55 7.92 18.15
C SER A 556 6.01 7.50 16.80
N LEU A 557 6.22 6.23 16.45
CA LEU A 557 5.61 5.63 15.25
C LEU A 557 4.10 5.49 15.42
N MET A 558 3.65 5.14 16.63
CA MET A 558 2.24 4.97 16.95
C MET A 558 1.47 6.29 16.81
N ASN A 559 2.05 7.38 17.29
CA ASN A 559 1.40 8.68 17.29
C ASN A 559 1.37 9.32 15.89
N MET A 560 2.44 9.15 15.12
CA MET A 560 2.63 9.87 13.85
C MET A 560 2.31 9.03 12.60
N ALA A 561 2.32 7.70 12.71
CA ALA A 561 2.00 6.78 11.62
C ALA A 561 1.11 5.62 12.11
N PRO A 562 -0.13 5.92 12.55
CA PRO A 562 -1.01 4.94 13.19
C PRO A 562 -1.37 3.74 12.33
N ASP A 563 -1.32 3.86 10.99
CA ASP A 563 -1.58 2.73 10.10
C ASP A 563 -0.53 1.60 10.25
N ILE A 564 0.65 1.88 10.84
CA ILE A 564 1.64 0.84 11.14
C ILE A 564 1.03 -0.19 12.10
N TRP A 565 0.43 0.24 13.21
CA TRP A 565 -0.16 -0.65 14.19
C TRP A 565 -1.65 -0.94 13.93
N GLY A 566 -2.40 0.02 13.38
CA GLY A 566 -3.84 -0.10 13.19
C GLY A 566 -4.24 -1.07 12.07
N VAL A 567 -3.51 -1.06 10.96
CA VAL A 567 -3.80 -1.89 9.77
C VAL A 567 -2.57 -2.60 9.19
N ALA A 568 -1.46 -2.60 9.92
CA ALA A 568 -0.18 -3.17 9.51
C ALA A 568 0.28 -2.65 8.12
N GLN A 569 0.12 -1.33 7.90
CA GLN A 569 0.59 -0.66 6.68
C GLN A 569 2.11 -0.63 6.65
N ASP A 570 2.68 -1.03 5.52
CA ASP A 570 4.11 -0.87 5.25
C ASP A 570 4.43 0.57 4.87
N PHE A 571 5.62 1.05 5.23
CA PHE A 571 6.14 2.36 4.83
C PHE A 571 7.59 2.23 4.38
N THR A 572 8.01 3.07 3.44
CA THR A 572 9.42 3.15 3.07
C THR A 572 10.19 3.86 4.18
N ILE A 573 11.06 3.14 4.88
CA ILE A 573 11.92 3.66 5.94
C ILE A 573 13.37 3.50 5.50
N LEU A 574 14.10 4.61 5.43
CA LEU A 574 15.49 4.65 4.96
C LEU A 574 16.39 5.40 5.94
N PRO A 575 17.66 4.99 6.06
CA PRO A 575 18.65 5.84 6.72
C PRO A 575 18.83 7.14 5.93
N VAL A 576 19.04 8.26 6.61
CA VAL A 576 19.32 9.55 5.97
C VAL A 576 20.82 9.70 5.70
N ASN A 577 21.66 9.11 6.52
CA ASN A 577 23.11 9.22 6.48
C ASN A 577 23.81 7.90 6.85
N LEU A 578 25.13 7.90 6.95
CA LEU A 578 25.99 6.76 7.31
C LEU A 578 25.96 5.60 6.33
N TYR A 579 25.76 5.86 5.06
CA TYR A 579 25.64 4.84 4.02
C TYR A 579 26.89 3.99 3.80
N GLU A 580 28.08 4.48 4.19
CA GLU A 580 29.33 3.69 4.18
C GLU A 580 29.42 2.67 5.32
N ASN A 581 28.61 2.80 6.38
CA ASN A 581 28.64 1.86 7.48
C ASN A 581 27.94 0.54 7.12
N PRO A 582 28.42 -0.60 7.63
CA PRO A 582 27.74 -1.88 7.46
C PRO A 582 26.34 -1.83 8.03
N CYS A 583 25.36 -2.40 7.33
CA CYS A 583 23.99 -2.51 7.79
C CYS A 583 23.77 -3.77 8.64
N ILE A 584 22.98 -3.63 9.68
CA ILE A 584 22.54 -4.72 10.55
C ILE A 584 21.01 -4.76 10.61
N PRO A 585 20.42 -5.94 10.90
CA PRO A 585 19.00 -6.02 11.16
C PRO A 585 18.67 -5.32 12.49
N VAL A 586 17.70 -4.42 12.47
CA VAL A 586 17.22 -3.68 13.64
C VAL A 586 15.71 -3.80 13.81
N CYS A 587 15.26 -3.68 15.05
CA CYS A 587 13.88 -3.37 15.39
C CYS A 587 13.82 -1.86 15.62
N LEU A 588 12.96 -1.15 14.89
CA LEU A 588 12.75 0.28 15.09
C LEU A 588 11.61 0.48 16.09
N GLY A 589 11.82 1.28 17.11
CA GLY A 589 10.80 1.64 18.12
C GLY A 589 10.75 3.14 18.35
N GLY A 590 9.60 3.61 18.82
CA GLY A 590 9.43 4.95 19.33
C GLY A 590 9.78 5.05 20.81
N GLU A 591 9.69 6.26 21.36
CA GLU A 591 10.08 6.53 22.75
C GLU A 591 8.91 6.46 23.75
N THR A 592 7.70 6.11 23.30
CA THR A 592 6.59 5.92 24.24
C THR A 592 6.78 4.66 25.09
N CYS A 593 6.04 4.53 26.19
CA CYS A 593 6.04 3.32 26.99
C CYS A 593 5.14 2.21 26.44
N ASP A 594 4.49 2.44 25.29
CA ASP A 594 3.60 1.47 24.68
C ASP A 594 4.39 0.39 23.92
N PRO A 595 4.14 -0.91 24.17
CA PRO A 595 4.82 -1.99 23.47
C PRO A 595 4.54 -2.05 21.96
N ASP A 596 3.49 -1.42 21.49
CA ASP A 596 3.12 -1.37 20.07
C ASP A 596 3.71 -0.15 19.33
N ASP A 597 4.39 0.75 20.04
CA ASP A 597 5.15 1.85 19.44
C ASP A 597 6.44 1.35 18.79
N ARG A 598 6.27 0.55 17.76
CA ARG A 598 7.35 -0.08 16.99
C ARG A 598 6.92 -0.34 15.55
N TYR A 599 7.89 -0.40 14.67
CA TYR A 599 7.64 -0.81 13.29
C TYR A 599 7.56 -2.33 13.19
N PHE A 600 6.39 -2.84 12.78
CA PHE A 600 6.19 -4.27 12.54
C PHE A 600 5.16 -4.48 11.41
N LEU A 601 5.35 -5.54 10.65
CA LEU A 601 4.40 -6.00 9.63
C LEU A 601 3.76 -7.31 10.07
N ASN A 602 2.42 -7.38 10.03
CA ASN A 602 1.63 -8.63 10.10
C ASN A 602 2.15 -9.64 11.13
N GLU A 603 2.13 -9.31 12.43
CA GLU A 603 2.51 -10.22 13.54
C GLU A 603 3.97 -10.74 13.51
N SER A 604 4.75 -10.44 12.49
CA SER A 604 6.16 -10.74 12.42
C SER A 604 6.97 -9.50 12.73
N ASN A 605 7.91 -9.59 13.68
CA ASN A 605 8.90 -8.54 13.95
C ASN A 605 9.68 -8.23 12.66
N VAL A 606 9.25 -7.22 11.90
CA VAL A 606 10.01 -6.80 10.72
C VAL A 606 11.28 -6.14 11.20
N LYS A 607 12.39 -6.68 10.77
CA LYS A 607 13.70 -6.10 10.97
C LYS A 607 14.03 -5.27 9.75
N LEU A 608 14.25 -3.99 9.97
CA LEU A 608 14.85 -3.10 8.99
C LEU A 608 16.37 -3.30 8.99
N PHE A 609 17.00 -3.08 7.84
CA PHE A 609 18.46 -3.04 7.76
C PHE A 609 18.92 -1.61 7.84
N MET A 610 19.61 -1.27 8.91
CA MET A 610 20.09 0.09 9.16
C MET A 610 21.60 0.11 9.40
N PRO A 611 22.29 1.20 9.03
CA PRO A 611 23.71 1.36 9.30
C PRO A 611 24.03 1.18 10.79
N THR A 612 25.17 0.55 11.07
CA THR A 612 25.73 0.54 12.42
C THR A 612 26.15 1.95 12.84
N ILE A 613 25.96 2.28 14.11
CA ILE A 613 26.33 3.59 14.69
C ILE A 613 27.62 3.39 15.48
N LYS A 614 28.69 4.08 15.06
CA LYS A 614 29.98 4.11 15.78
C LYS A 614 29.96 5.24 16.81
N GLU A 615 30.90 5.19 17.77
CA GLU A 615 31.08 6.25 18.74
C GLU A 615 31.26 7.62 18.07
N GLY A 616 30.52 8.63 18.52
CA GLY A 616 30.51 9.98 17.96
C GLY A 616 29.68 10.16 16.68
N GLN A 617 29.04 9.11 16.15
CA GLN A 617 28.13 9.21 15.02
C GLN A 617 26.68 9.31 15.47
N THR A 618 25.87 10.02 14.70
CA THR A 618 24.39 10.07 14.85
C THR A 618 23.75 9.57 13.57
N LEU A 619 22.83 8.62 13.70
CA LEU A 619 22.01 8.12 12.60
C LEU A 619 20.66 8.84 12.60
N TYR A 620 20.26 9.33 11.43
CA TYR A 620 18.90 9.78 11.17
C TYR A 620 18.20 8.80 10.25
N VAL A 621 16.89 8.65 10.43
CA VAL A 621 16.03 7.79 9.62
C VAL A 621 14.85 8.61 9.11
N ALA A 622 14.46 8.38 7.86
CA ALA A 622 13.29 9.02 7.26
C ALA A 622 12.20 7.99 6.97
N ILE A 623 10.95 8.38 7.22
CA ILE A 623 9.74 7.60 6.94
C ILE A 623 8.94 8.34 5.89
N PHE A 624 8.73 7.73 4.73
CA PHE A 624 8.11 8.36 3.55
C PHE A 624 6.66 7.95 3.37
N SER A 625 5.96 8.73 2.52
CA SER A 625 4.56 8.47 2.11
C SER A 625 3.56 8.56 3.26
N ILE A 626 3.81 9.45 4.21
CA ILE A 626 2.97 9.64 5.40
C ILE A 626 1.93 10.77 5.26
N GLY A 627 1.90 11.49 4.15
CA GLY A 627 1.08 12.69 3.94
C GLY A 627 -0.44 12.45 3.84
N ALA A 628 -0.91 11.20 3.90
CA ALA A 628 -2.33 10.88 3.84
C ALA A 628 -2.74 9.93 4.97
N TYR A 629 -3.75 10.34 5.73
CA TYR A 629 -4.41 9.59 6.82
C TYR A 629 -3.60 9.38 8.10
N GLN A 630 -2.31 9.68 8.15
CA GLN A 630 -1.48 9.36 9.31
C GLN A 630 -1.74 10.33 10.47
N GLU A 631 -1.12 11.49 10.49
CA GLU A 631 -1.35 12.51 11.52
C GLU A 631 -2.81 12.92 11.61
N ILE A 632 -3.49 13.01 10.48
CA ILE A 632 -4.92 13.35 10.40
C ILE A 632 -5.79 12.37 11.21
N ILE A 633 -5.41 11.10 11.31
CA ILE A 633 -6.11 10.09 12.11
C ILE A 633 -5.67 10.15 13.58
N SER A 634 -4.38 10.34 13.84
CA SER A 634 -3.84 10.43 15.20
C SER A 634 -4.33 11.65 15.96
N GLY A 635 -4.63 12.74 15.24
CA GLY A 635 -5.08 14.01 15.79
C GLY A 635 -3.98 15.07 15.77
N ILE A 636 -4.41 16.31 15.80
CA ILE A 636 -3.59 17.51 15.71
C ILE A 636 -3.61 18.23 17.04
N GLY A 637 -2.51 18.86 17.42
CA GLY A 637 -2.43 19.73 18.58
C GLY A 637 -1.60 19.18 19.74
N GLY A 638 -0.85 18.10 19.53
CA GLY A 638 0.22 17.67 20.42
C GLY A 638 -0.21 16.92 21.67
N LEU A 639 -1.42 16.38 21.73
CA LEU A 639 -1.90 15.53 22.83
C LEU A 639 -1.91 14.06 22.40
N HIS A 640 -0.73 13.50 22.22
CA HIS A 640 -0.54 12.12 21.86
C HIS A 640 -0.26 11.23 23.08
N HIS A 641 -0.23 9.92 22.86
CA HIS A 641 0.12 8.95 23.88
C HIS A 641 1.49 9.26 24.49
N CYS A 642 1.60 9.13 25.81
CA CYS A 642 2.75 9.53 26.64
C CYS A 642 3.08 11.02 26.56
N LEU A 643 2.20 11.86 26.02
CA LEU A 643 2.42 13.29 25.79
C LEU A 643 3.69 13.59 24.97
N ILE A 644 4.10 12.65 24.12
CA ILE A 644 5.18 12.90 23.17
C ILE A 644 4.74 14.00 22.22
N PRO A 645 5.48 15.12 22.13
CA PRO A 645 5.07 16.23 21.29
C PRO A 645 5.20 15.92 19.79
N GLU A 646 4.42 16.61 18.99
CA GLU A 646 4.64 16.69 17.55
C GLU A 646 6.03 17.27 17.26
N GLY A 647 6.61 16.84 16.13
CA GLY A 647 7.90 17.36 15.68
C GLY A 647 7.82 18.81 15.20
N ASN A 648 8.96 19.34 14.78
CA ASN A 648 8.99 20.56 13.98
C ASN A 648 8.32 20.30 12.63
N GLU A 649 7.57 21.27 12.14
CA GLU A 649 6.91 21.17 10.82
C GLU A 649 7.55 22.15 9.83
N LEU A 650 7.84 21.66 8.64
CA LEU A 650 8.45 22.42 7.55
C LEU A 650 7.66 22.24 6.26
N ILE A 651 7.11 23.32 5.74
CA ILE A 651 6.51 23.34 4.40
C ILE A 651 7.56 23.79 3.39
N ILE A 652 7.77 22.98 2.36
CA ILE A 652 8.56 23.33 1.18
C ILE A 652 7.62 23.51 0.02
N TYR A 653 7.59 24.72 -0.55
CA TYR A 653 6.69 25.09 -1.62
C TYR A 653 7.40 25.81 -2.74
N GLU A 654 6.86 25.73 -3.95
CA GLU A 654 7.40 26.43 -5.11
C GLU A 654 6.72 27.78 -5.31
N LYS A 655 7.52 28.83 -5.51
CA LYS A 655 7.05 30.15 -5.91
C LYS A 655 8.02 30.76 -6.91
N ASN A 656 7.50 31.14 -8.08
CA ASN A 656 8.31 31.71 -9.19
C ASN A 656 9.47 30.81 -9.62
N GLY A 657 9.25 29.50 -9.70
CA GLY A 657 10.27 28.51 -10.10
C GLY A 657 11.39 28.30 -9.07
N LYS A 658 11.16 28.72 -7.81
CA LYS A 658 12.11 28.52 -6.71
C LYS A 658 11.44 27.87 -5.51
N LEU A 659 12.16 26.96 -4.86
CA LEU A 659 11.72 26.37 -3.60
C LEU A 659 11.87 27.39 -2.46
N ASN A 660 10.86 27.47 -1.65
CA ASN A 660 10.78 28.29 -0.45
C ASN A 660 10.48 27.40 0.73
N TYR A 661 10.93 27.79 1.91
CA TYR A 661 10.87 27.00 3.14
C TYR A 661 10.14 27.83 4.20
N TYR A 662 9.10 27.27 4.78
CA TYR A 662 8.31 27.91 5.82
C TYR A 662 8.10 26.92 6.99
N GLN A 663 8.67 27.25 8.14
CA GLN A 663 8.45 26.49 9.37
C GLN A 663 7.12 26.94 9.99
N THR A 664 6.16 26.02 10.11
CA THR A 664 4.80 26.29 10.61
C THR A 664 4.71 26.15 12.10
N ALA A 665 5.36 25.14 12.65
CA ALA A 665 5.35 24.83 14.06
C ALA A 665 6.75 24.48 14.56
N GLU A 666 7.03 24.87 15.79
CA GLU A 666 8.12 24.33 16.58
C GLU A 666 7.60 23.24 17.50
N VAL A 667 8.48 22.36 17.95
CA VAL A 667 8.15 21.29 18.89
C VAL A 667 7.26 21.82 20.01
N THR A 668 6.14 21.18 20.21
CA THR A 668 5.20 21.49 21.28
C THR A 668 5.89 21.33 22.63
N ASN A 669 5.91 22.38 23.44
CA ASN A 669 6.53 22.34 24.75
C ASN A 669 5.54 21.97 25.87
N SER A 670 6.09 21.62 27.05
CA SER A 670 5.29 21.20 28.20
C SER A 670 4.31 22.28 28.70
N GLU A 671 4.60 23.56 28.51
CA GLU A 671 3.69 24.65 28.86
C GLU A 671 2.45 24.68 27.98
N LYS A 672 2.62 24.53 26.67
CA LYS A 672 1.49 24.39 25.74
C LYS A 672 0.63 23.18 26.07
N ILE A 673 1.25 22.02 26.35
CA ILE A 673 0.55 20.80 26.79
C ILE A 673 -0.19 21.03 28.11
N TYR A 674 0.47 21.66 29.09
CA TYR A 674 -0.12 22.00 30.38
C TYR A 674 -1.41 22.85 30.21
N ASN A 675 -1.38 23.83 29.33
CA ASN A 675 -2.53 24.70 29.03
C ASN A 675 -3.64 23.96 28.26
N LEU A 676 -3.28 23.10 27.31
CA LEU A 676 -4.26 22.27 26.56
C LEU A 676 -5.01 21.29 27.48
N LEU A 677 -4.34 20.83 28.55
CA LEU A 677 -4.93 19.92 29.55
C LEU A 677 -5.63 20.66 30.71
N ASP A 678 -5.85 21.98 30.55
CA ASP A 678 -6.57 22.84 31.52
C ASP A 678 -5.90 23.00 32.91
N TYR A 679 -4.62 22.65 33.04
CA TYR A 679 -3.90 22.80 34.33
C TYR A 679 -3.69 24.27 34.74
N ASP A 680 -3.81 25.24 33.82
CA ASP A 680 -3.74 26.68 34.10
C ASP A 680 -5.02 27.24 34.75
N LYS A 681 -6.13 26.50 34.72
CA LYS A 681 -7.42 26.93 35.24
C LYS A 681 -7.51 26.79 36.77
N LYS A 682 -6.76 27.59 37.51
CA LYS A 682 -6.66 27.58 38.97
C LYS A 682 -8.03 27.51 39.69
N LYS A 683 -9.04 28.17 39.16
CA LYS A 683 -10.39 28.19 39.74
C LYS A 683 -11.08 26.81 39.68
N TYR A 684 -10.83 26.07 38.64
CA TYR A 684 -11.32 24.71 38.46
C TYR A 684 -10.59 23.73 39.36
N MET A 685 -9.27 23.84 39.47
CA MET A 685 -8.42 22.99 40.29
C MET A 685 -8.74 23.10 41.79
N ASN A 686 -9.08 24.28 42.30
CA ASN A 686 -9.43 24.49 43.70
C ASN A 686 -10.70 23.73 44.13
N ASN A 687 -11.53 23.29 43.20
CA ASN A 687 -12.73 22.47 43.51
C ASN A 687 -12.42 20.99 43.70
N PHE A 688 -11.29 20.51 43.20
CA PHE A 688 -10.90 19.10 43.24
C PHE A 688 -9.77 18.79 44.22
N TYR A 689 -8.91 19.78 44.52
CA TYR A 689 -7.79 19.63 45.44
C TYR A 689 -8.15 20.26 46.79
N LYS A 690 -8.42 19.42 47.78
CA LYS A 690 -8.36 19.85 49.18
C LYS A 690 -6.85 19.88 49.57
N LYS A 691 -6.27 21.07 49.72
CA LYS A 691 -5.00 21.21 50.40
C LYS A 691 -5.17 20.93 51.87
#